data_82befce92b7277db664246b12121b494
#
_entry.id   82befce92b7277db664246b12121b494
#
_cell.length_a   1.000
_cell.length_b   1.000
_cell.length_c   1.000
_cell.angle_alpha   90.00
_cell.angle_beta   90.00
_cell.angle_gamma   90.00
#
_symmetry.space_group_name_H-M   'P 1'
#
loop_
_entity.id
_entity.type
_entity.pdbx_description
1 polymer ?
#
loop_
_entity_poly.entity_id
_entity_poly.type
_entity_poly.pdbx_seq_one_letter_code
_entity_poly.pdbx_strand_id
1 'polypeptide(L)'
;MFEFELVKKEEDIKPDFGPVGSVVDIRTYRRWLPNKKRRETFVERNTRVVDANLDLVKDLLTEEEYNLERSIMLDHMNKLLALPSGRSMWIAGTEANKKHPASSFNCSGLAINRIEAFTTVFELLMLGTGVGFRVFNSDINQLPNINKFDIEFEDYNPKTKKDRLENTQVTYLYTDKFIKYVEVGDSRSGWLDALRALLDHAFNEQLNKTIVFNFNSVRSIGERINGFGGTASGHEALRILLKDVYDIINECPIERLRSIDCLDICCAIAKGVIAGNTRRSALICIFEEGDDLVANAKVNLFDDLKLKNKYYRIQSNNTEALGTKHLSELRAYLEANPDVSKEDLWKFIDQFKPSVEWLKERFKVVANAGDPGFTNYLRMIGIKWLAVRKYRPNFEIKNIWQYFCDIITNPCSEIVLSIGYKDGKGVGFCNLTTLPINKFVIKRCNNNDKCAVIGYKLDEVGLEQAVRLTTRIALRQTFVTMPRAELDDTQKAERLLGVSVTGWIQLFAKLDLSYAEQEQLMKQINGWANAEADLYSARLNVERPLLVCCIKPEGTGAKVLGSSSGVHWDWAPYYINRIQMGANDALANTLKQQGFSWIPTPYDLSKVYPTVDIWQAIELFKLTPKEDRELIFNSSNAVLFEFPVNSGMIESQGSVSASRQLQNVLRFNTNYVDHMVSSTITAKEDEWDNLAEELHAEKNWSRFTNAAFLSYYSGNHPLLPNEEITENVYNEMMASFRDSEWVKDGKFYVNEQLLAELEQKALAANIDIDDVDLGNACQTGLCPSR
;
A
#
# COMPACT_ATOMS: atom_id res chain seq x y z
N MET A 1 -33.96 13.40 11.56
CA MET A 1 -34.23 12.27 10.64
C MET A 1 -34.03 12.84 9.23
N PHE A 2 -33.00 12.43 8.53
CA PHE A 2 -32.71 12.97 7.20
C PHE A 2 -33.51 12.17 6.19
N GLU A 3 -34.29 12.85 5.34
CA GLU A 3 -34.95 12.22 4.21
C GLU A 3 -33.93 11.92 3.12
N PHE A 4 -33.70 10.63 2.84
CA PHE A 4 -32.92 10.17 1.71
C PHE A 4 -33.85 9.91 0.52
N GLU A 5 -33.60 10.51 -0.63
CA GLU A 5 -34.20 10.03 -1.88
C GLU A 5 -33.59 8.66 -2.20
N LEU A 6 -34.38 7.61 -2.06
CA LEU A 6 -33.98 6.24 -2.42
C LEU A 6 -33.67 6.12 -3.90
N VAL A 7 -32.49 5.57 -4.18
CA VAL A 7 -31.98 5.32 -5.53
C VAL A 7 -32.96 4.46 -6.33
N LYS A 8 -33.27 4.90 -7.54
CA LYS A 8 -33.98 4.14 -8.56
C LYS A 8 -33.25 2.85 -8.87
N LYS A 9 -33.95 1.84 -9.35
CA LYS A 9 -33.50 0.44 -9.59
C LYS A 9 -32.00 0.23 -9.81
N GLU A 10 -31.43 -0.84 -9.26
CA GLU A 10 -30.01 -1.22 -9.31
C GLU A 10 -29.38 -1.16 -10.72
N GLU A 11 -30.16 -1.40 -11.75
CA GLU A 11 -29.73 -1.36 -13.15
C GLU A 11 -29.39 0.05 -13.68
N ASP A 12 -29.83 1.09 -12.98
CA ASP A 12 -29.64 2.48 -13.42
C ASP A 12 -28.39 3.14 -12.79
N ILE A 13 -27.66 2.45 -11.91
CA ILE A 13 -26.50 2.99 -11.22
C ILE A 13 -25.26 2.84 -12.11
N LYS A 14 -24.87 3.92 -12.76
CA LYS A 14 -23.66 4.03 -13.57
C LYS A 14 -22.73 5.03 -12.91
N PRO A 15 -21.70 4.56 -12.18
CA PRO A 15 -20.73 5.45 -11.55
C PRO A 15 -19.89 6.17 -12.59
N ASP A 16 -19.54 7.41 -12.27
CA ASP A 16 -18.64 8.21 -13.11
C ASP A 16 -17.16 7.89 -12.74
N PHE A 17 -16.63 6.82 -13.33
CA PHE A 17 -15.28 6.38 -13.06
C PHE A 17 -14.19 7.09 -13.88
N GLY A 18 -14.53 7.72 -14.98
CA GLY A 18 -13.57 8.00 -16.04
C GLY A 18 -12.99 6.71 -16.69
N PRO A 19 -12.11 6.85 -17.69
CA PRO A 19 -11.59 5.69 -18.44
C PRO A 19 -10.76 4.74 -17.57
N VAL A 20 -9.82 5.28 -16.81
CA VAL A 20 -8.93 4.51 -15.94
C VAL A 20 -9.69 3.84 -14.81
N GLY A 21 -10.61 4.56 -14.19
CA GLY A 21 -11.36 4.10 -13.02
C GLY A 21 -12.21 2.88 -13.30
N SER A 22 -12.88 2.81 -14.46
CA SER A 22 -13.68 1.64 -14.86
C SER A 22 -12.83 0.38 -14.98
N VAL A 23 -11.67 0.47 -15.63
CA VAL A 23 -10.74 -0.65 -15.80
C VAL A 23 -10.19 -1.11 -14.45
N VAL A 24 -9.80 -0.15 -13.60
CA VAL A 24 -9.27 -0.44 -12.26
C VAL A 24 -10.34 -1.08 -11.37
N ASP A 25 -11.58 -0.60 -11.41
CA ASP A 25 -12.69 -1.18 -10.62
C ASP A 25 -12.94 -2.64 -11.02
N ILE A 26 -13.11 -2.90 -12.32
CA ILE A 26 -13.37 -4.25 -12.83
C ILE A 26 -12.23 -5.20 -12.49
N ARG A 27 -10.98 -4.79 -12.79
CA ARG A 27 -9.81 -5.61 -12.62
C ARG A 27 -9.48 -5.89 -11.17
N THR A 28 -9.62 -4.88 -10.31
CA THR A 28 -9.08 -4.92 -8.96
C THR A 28 -10.11 -5.33 -7.92
N TYR A 29 -11.36 -4.88 -8.06
CA TYR A 29 -12.32 -4.97 -6.96
C TYR A 29 -13.48 -5.90 -7.20
N ARG A 30 -13.83 -6.22 -8.47
CA ARG A 30 -14.95 -7.11 -8.78
C ARG A 30 -14.52 -8.57 -8.79
N ARG A 31 -15.13 -9.36 -7.92
CA ARG A 31 -14.85 -10.80 -7.78
C ARG A 31 -15.55 -11.62 -8.86
N TRP A 32 -14.92 -12.71 -9.24
CA TRP A 32 -15.54 -13.72 -10.11
C TRP A 32 -16.63 -14.48 -9.36
N LEU A 33 -17.81 -14.61 -9.98
CA LEU A 33 -18.95 -15.38 -9.47
C LEU A 33 -19.08 -16.69 -10.24
N PRO A 34 -18.58 -17.83 -9.72
CA PRO A 34 -18.60 -19.12 -10.45
C PRO A 34 -19.99 -19.58 -10.84
N ASN A 35 -20.99 -19.31 -10.00
CA ASN A 35 -22.39 -19.67 -10.24
C ASN A 35 -23.05 -18.84 -11.34
N LYS A 36 -22.60 -17.60 -11.57
CA LYS A 36 -23.08 -16.69 -12.62
C LYS A 36 -22.18 -16.68 -13.85
N LYS A 37 -21.00 -17.32 -13.77
CA LYS A 37 -19.95 -17.33 -14.82
C LYS A 37 -19.58 -15.92 -15.33
N ARG A 38 -19.50 -14.95 -14.43
CA ARG A 38 -19.08 -13.57 -14.69
C ARG A 38 -18.55 -12.91 -13.43
N ARG A 39 -17.93 -11.79 -13.59
CA ARG A 39 -17.56 -10.93 -12.45
C ARG A 39 -18.80 -10.28 -11.81
N GLU A 40 -18.64 -9.83 -10.57
CA GLU A 40 -19.61 -8.97 -9.89
C GLU A 40 -19.91 -7.74 -10.73
N THR A 41 -21.17 -7.28 -10.71
CA THR A 41 -21.49 -5.91 -11.10
C THR A 41 -20.97 -4.94 -10.05
N PHE A 42 -20.95 -3.65 -10.39
CA PHE A 42 -20.56 -2.60 -9.45
C PHE A 42 -21.40 -2.62 -8.16
N VAL A 43 -22.71 -2.78 -8.31
CA VAL A 43 -23.66 -2.82 -7.19
C VAL A 43 -23.49 -4.11 -6.37
N GLU A 44 -23.33 -5.27 -7.01
CA GLU A 44 -23.08 -6.53 -6.30
C GLU A 44 -21.81 -6.45 -5.44
N ARG A 45 -20.74 -5.86 -5.99
CA ARG A 45 -19.50 -5.63 -5.22
C ARG A 45 -19.74 -4.71 -4.02
N ASN A 46 -20.44 -3.58 -4.22
CA ASN A 46 -20.75 -2.66 -3.14
C ASN A 46 -21.62 -3.33 -2.06
N THR A 47 -22.65 -4.06 -2.47
CA THR A 47 -23.52 -4.80 -1.55
C THR A 47 -22.74 -5.81 -0.70
N ARG A 48 -21.87 -6.62 -1.32
CA ARG A 48 -21.00 -7.56 -0.58
C ARG A 48 -20.15 -6.86 0.47
N VAL A 49 -19.55 -5.72 0.11
CA VAL A 49 -18.66 -4.98 1.00
C VAL A 49 -19.41 -4.30 2.14
N VAL A 50 -20.57 -3.72 1.85
CA VAL A 50 -21.45 -3.10 2.85
C VAL A 50 -21.94 -4.12 3.87
N ASP A 51 -22.48 -5.23 3.38
CA ASP A 51 -22.97 -6.30 4.25
C ASP A 51 -21.85 -6.85 5.13
N ALA A 52 -20.68 -7.15 4.56
CA ALA A 52 -19.54 -7.64 5.32
C ALA A 52 -19.01 -6.65 6.37
N ASN A 53 -19.08 -5.35 6.14
CA ASN A 53 -18.66 -4.34 7.11
C ASN A 53 -19.66 -4.19 8.25
N LEU A 54 -20.97 -4.23 7.95
CA LEU A 54 -22.02 -4.13 8.95
C LEU A 54 -22.18 -5.41 9.78
N ASP A 55 -21.96 -6.57 9.16
CA ASP A 55 -22.00 -7.85 9.88
C ASP A 55 -21.00 -7.93 11.03
N LEU A 56 -19.90 -7.14 11.00
CA LEU A 56 -18.94 -7.06 12.11
C LEU A 56 -19.53 -6.53 13.41
N VAL A 57 -20.62 -5.78 13.34
CA VAL A 57 -21.29 -5.15 14.49
C VAL A 57 -22.79 -5.48 14.55
N LYS A 58 -23.25 -6.45 13.77
CA LYS A 58 -24.67 -6.79 13.63
C LYS A 58 -25.37 -7.02 14.98
N ASP A 59 -24.71 -7.73 15.88
CA ASP A 59 -25.27 -8.06 17.20
C ASP A 59 -25.32 -6.85 18.17
N LEU A 60 -24.72 -5.72 17.80
CA LEU A 60 -24.69 -4.48 18.58
C LEU A 60 -25.70 -3.44 18.05
N LEU A 61 -26.34 -3.69 16.91
CA LEU A 61 -27.30 -2.80 16.28
C LEU A 61 -28.71 -3.41 16.35
N THR A 62 -29.73 -2.56 16.44
CA THR A 62 -31.10 -3.00 16.18
C THR A 62 -31.27 -3.25 14.68
N GLU A 63 -32.30 -4.01 14.30
CA GLU A 63 -32.60 -4.27 12.89
C GLU A 63 -32.85 -2.97 12.10
N GLU A 64 -33.54 -2.01 12.72
CA GLU A 64 -33.80 -0.70 12.14
C GLU A 64 -32.51 0.09 11.88
N GLU A 65 -31.61 0.14 12.87
CA GLU A 65 -30.31 0.79 12.74
C GLU A 65 -29.44 0.11 11.67
N TYR A 66 -29.40 -1.22 11.66
CA TYR A 66 -28.66 -1.98 10.64
C TYR A 66 -29.14 -1.63 9.24
N ASN A 67 -30.44 -1.66 9.01
CA ASN A 67 -31.03 -1.37 7.70
C ASN A 67 -30.80 0.08 7.28
N LEU A 68 -30.89 1.03 8.20
CA LEU A 68 -30.62 2.44 7.94
C LEU A 68 -29.14 2.66 7.57
N GLU A 69 -28.21 2.16 8.39
CA GLU A 69 -26.76 2.29 8.13
C GLU A 69 -26.34 1.58 6.82
N ARG A 70 -26.99 0.44 6.53
CA ARG A 70 -26.81 -0.28 5.25
C ARG A 70 -27.22 0.56 4.05
N SER A 71 -28.38 1.17 4.11
CA SER A 71 -28.90 2.03 3.04
C SER A 71 -28.01 3.24 2.81
N ILE A 72 -27.59 3.92 3.88
CA ILE A 72 -26.70 5.09 3.81
C ILE A 72 -25.33 4.71 3.21
N MET A 73 -24.72 3.64 3.71
CA MET A 73 -23.41 3.21 3.23
C MET A 73 -23.45 2.78 1.77
N LEU A 74 -24.49 2.05 1.36
CA LEU A 74 -24.65 1.60 -0.03
C LEU A 74 -24.86 2.79 -0.98
N ASP A 75 -25.66 3.78 -0.60
CA ASP A 75 -25.86 5.00 -1.38
C ASP A 75 -24.55 5.77 -1.59
N HIS A 76 -23.79 6.00 -0.52
CA HIS A 76 -22.51 6.71 -0.62
C HIS A 76 -21.47 5.93 -1.43
N MET A 77 -21.38 4.62 -1.28
CA MET A 77 -20.51 3.79 -2.10
C MET A 77 -20.91 3.78 -3.57
N ASN A 78 -22.21 3.73 -3.87
CA ASN A 78 -22.73 3.78 -5.25
C ASN A 78 -22.48 5.12 -5.93
N LYS A 79 -22.44 6.20 -5.15
CA LYS A 79 -22.08 7.56 -5.62
C LYS A 79 -20.57 7.83 -5.58
N LEU A 80 -19.75 6.90 -5.10
CA LEU A 80 -18.31 7.07 -4.89
C LEU A 80 -17.97 8.25 -3.97
N LEU A 81 -18.76 8.49 -2.93
CA LEU A 81 -18.56 9.58 -1.96
C LEU A 81 -17.82 9.14 -0.69
N ALA A 82 -17.94 7.88 -0.32
CA ALA A 82 -17.27 7.29 0.85
C ALA A 82 -16.94 5.83 0.54
N LEU A 83 -15.69 5.44 0.67
CA LEU A 83 -15.23 4.08 0.38
C LEU A 83 -14.45 3.51 1.56
N PRO A 84 -14.62 2.20 1.88
CA PRO A 84 -13.62 1.49 2.67
C PRO A 84 -12.32 1.38 1.90
N SER A 85 -11.30 0.82 2.50
CA SER A 85 -10.02 0.62 1.84
C SER A 85 -10.16 -0.23 0.57
N GLY A 86 -9.24 -0.07 -0.37
CA GLY A 86 -9.17 -0.93 -1.57
C GLY A 86 -9.07 -2.41 -1.20
N ARG A 87 -8.42 -2.75 -0.08
CA ARG A 87 -8.36 -4.10 0.46
C ARG A 87 -9.75 -4.63 0.82
N SER A 88 -10.53 -3.85 1.55
CA SER A 88 -11.90 -4.22 1.91
C SER A 88 -12.79 -4.34 0.68
N MET A 89 -12.66 -3.42 -0.29
CA MET A 89 -13.40 -3.52 -1.55
C MET A 89 -13.10 -4.82 -2.31
N TRP A 90 -11.85 -5.29 -2.25
CA TRP A 90 -11.44 -6.52 -2.91
C TRP A 90 -11.92 -7.77 -2.19
N ILE A 91 -11.68 -7.91 -0.86
CA ILE A 91 -11.74 -9.19 -0.17
C ILE A 91 -12.86 -9.32 0.88
N ALA A 92 -13.44 -8.20 1.37
CA ALA A 92 -14.45 -8.26 2.41
C ALA A 92 -15.62 -9.15 2.01
N GLY A 93 -16.10 -10.00 2.92
CA GLY A 93 -17.21 -10.93 2.71
C GLY A 93 -16.89 -12.20 1.89
N THR A 94 -15.66 -12.36 1.41
CA THR A 94 -15.24 -13.58 0.70
C THR A 94 -14.88 -14.70 1.69
N GLU A 95 -14.96 -15.96 1.22
CA GLU A 95 -14.54 -17.12 2.04
C GLU A 95 -13.04 -17.06 2.41
N ALA A 96 -12.20 -16.51 1.52
CA ALA A 96 -10.78 -16.29 1.82
C ALA A 96 -10.59 -15.32 3.00
N ASN A 97 -11.40 -14.27 3.08
CA ASN A 97 -11.35 -13.29 4.17
C ASN A 97 -11.83 -13.87 5.50
N LYS A 98 -12.92 -14.66 5.47
CA LYS A 98 -13.42 -15.36 6.66
C LYS A 98 -12.39 -16.32 7.22
N LYS A 99 -11.71 -17.09 6.34
CA LYS A 99 -10.66 -18.05 6.72
C LYS A 99 -9.39 -17.34 7.21
N HIS A 100 -9.10 -16.15 6.73
CA HIS A 100 -7.87 -15.40 7.00
C HIS A 100 -8.19 -13.94 7.37
N PRO A 101 -8.69 -13.67 8.58
CA PRO A 101 -9.17 -12.33 8.99
C PRO A 101 -8.12 -11.23 8.87
N ALA A 102 -6.83 -11.52 9.11
CA ALA A 102 -5.74 -10.55 8.95
C ALA A 102 -5.62 -9.97 7.53
N SER A 103 -6.15 -10.70 6.51
CA SER A 103 -6.22 -10.18 5.13
C SER A 103 -7.14 -8.96 4.97
N SER A 104 -7.98 -8.66 5.95
CA SER A 104 -8.83 -7.46 5.98
C SER A 104 -8.04 -6.16 6.12
N PHE A 105 -6.83 -6.24 6.68
CA PHE A 105 -6.03 -5.07 6.99
C PHE A 105 -5.05 -4.75 5.85
N ASN A 106 -4.95 -3.48 5.51
CA ASN A 106 -4.04 -3.03 4.46
C ASN A 106 -2.59 -3.16 4.88
N CYS A 107 -2.30 -2.80 6.14
CA CYS A 107 -0.96 -2.61 6.64
C CYS A 107 -0.81 -3.13 8.06
N SER A 108 0.42 -3.52 8.36
CA SER A 108 0.84 -4.00 9.67
C SER A 108 2.25 -3.51 9.99
N GLY A 109 2.67 -3.67 11.25
CA GLY A 109 4.00 -3.32 11.68
C GLY A 109 4.45 -4.17 12.87
N LEU A 110 5.75 -4.54 12.89
CA LEU A 110 6.38 -5.31 13.96
C LEU A 110 7.87 -4.98 14.11
N ALA A 111 8.48 -5.40 15.23
CA ALA A 111 9.93 -5.33 15.41
C ALA A 111 10.60 -6.67 15.08
N ILE A 112 11.84 -6.63 14.56
CA ILE A 112 12.68 -7.82 14.37
C ILE A 112 13.48 -8.06 15.65
N ASN A 113 12.78 -8.56 16.66
CA ASN A 113 13.33 -8.80 18.01
C ASN A 113 13.26 -10.27 18.46
N ARG A 114 12.79 -11.15 17.60
CA ARG A 114 12.70 -12.60 17.81
C ARG A 114 12.69 -13.33 16.45
N ILE A 115 13.03 -14.60 16.46
CA ILE A 115 13.12 -15.45 15.25
C ILE A 115 11.77 -15.50 14.53
N GLU A 116 10.67 -15.62 15.27
CA GLU A 116 9.32 -15.71 14.75
C GLU A 116 8.88 -14.43 14.02
N ALA A 117 9.55 -13.30 14.26
CA ALA A 117 9.25 -12.06 13.55
C ALA A 117 9.43 -12.22 12.03
N PHE A 118 10.46 -12.92 11.58
CA PHE A 118 10.69 -13.20 10.15
C PHE A 118 9.58 -14.04 9.53
N THR A 119 9.13 -15.08 10.23
CA THR A 119 8.00 -15.90 9.75
C THR A 119 6.68 -15.14 9.80
N THR A 120 6.52 -14.23 10.76
CA THR A 120 5.34 -13.33 10.82
C THR A 120 5.34 -12.35 9.63
N VAL A 121 6.49 -11.77 9.26
CA VAL A 121 6.63 -10.96 8.02
C VAL A 121 6.20 -11.79 6.82
N PHE A 122 6.69 -13.03 6.69
CA PHE A 122 6.32 -13.91 5.58
C PHE A 122 4.82 -14.19 5.54
N GLU A 123 4.21 -14.53 6.66
CA GLU A 123 2.76 -14.79 6.77
C GLU A 123 1.94 -13.58 6.32
N LEU A 124 2.22 -12.39 6.87
CA LEU A 124 1.50 -11.16 6.58
C LEU A 124 1.62 -10.77 5.11
N LEU A 125 2.81 -10.89 4.53
CA LEU A 125 3.02 -10.64 3.10
C LEU A 125 2.25 -11.64 2.23
N MET A 126 2.20 -12.93 2.58
CA MET A 126 1.39 -13.93 1.86
C MET A 126 -0.11 -13.68 1.98
N LEU A 127 -0.57 -12.99 3.04
CA LEU A 127 -1.94 -12.51 3.17
C LEU A 127 -2.17 -11.21 2.40
N GLY A 128 -1.11 -10.69 1.77
CA GLY A 128 -1.11 -9.47 1.01
C GLY A 128 -1.17 -8.21 1.87
N THR A 129 -0.95 -8.29 3.17
CA THR A 129 -0.83 -7.14 4.07
C THR A 129 0.55 -6.51 3.91
N GLY A 130 0.62 -5.19 3.73
CA GLY A 130 1.90 -4.48 3.74
C GLY A 130 2.52 -4.49 5.13
N VAL A 131 3.84 -4.66 5.22
CA VAL A 131 4.54 -4.83 6.50
C VAL A 131 5.60 -3.77 6.72
N GLY A 132 5.45 -2.98 7.79
CA GLY A 132 6.55 -2.22 8.36
C GLY A 132 7.35 -3.10 9.32
N PHE A 133 8.67 -3.07 9.26
CA PHE A 133 9.52 -3.77 10.21
C PHE A 133 10.62 -2.88 10.72
N ARG A 134 10.88 -2.97 12.03
CA ARG A 134 11.89 -2.15 12.73
C ARG A 134 13.12 -3.00 13.04
N VAL A 135 14.30 -2.44 12.76
CA VAL A 135 15.61 -3.09 12.98
C VAL A 135 16.52 -2.24 13.86
N PHE A 136 15.99 -1.69 14.94
CA PHE A 136 16.80 -0.95 15.91
C PHE A 136 17.79 -1.88 16.63
N ASN A 137 18.93 -1.35 17.10
CA ASN A 137 19.87 -2.13 17.88
C ASN A 137 19.23 -2.76 19.12
N SER A 138 18.31 -2.06 19.76
CA SER A 138 17.53 -2.58 20.89
C SER A 138 16.63 -3.77 20.52
N ASP A 139 16.20 -3.88 19.27
CA ASP A 139 15.41 -5.01 18.78
C ASP A 139 16.31 -6.19 18.40
N ILE A 140 17.28 -5.95 17.49
CA ILE A 140 18.10 -7.03 16.93
C ILE A 140 19.04 -7.67 17.96
N ASN A 141 19.43 -6.94 19.01
CA ASN A 141 20.23 -7.47 20.11
C ASN A 141 19.48 -8.50 20.98
N GLN A 142 18.16 -8.63 20.82
CA GLN A 142 17.34 -9.68 21.45
C GLN A 142 17.38 -10.99 20.66
N LEU A 143 17.83 -10.98 19.40
CA LEU A 143 18.01 -12.19 18.61
C LEU A 143 19.17 -13.02 19.17
N PRO A 144 19.07 -14.36 19.17
CA PRO A 144 20.20 -15.22 19.55
C PRO A 144 21.34 -15.14 18.54
N ASN A 145 22.50 -15.67 18.92
CA ASN A 145 23.63 -15.83 18.01
C ASN A 145 23.27 -16.79 16.86
N ILE A 146 23.87 -16.56 15.70
CA ILE A 146 23.74 -17.41 14.53
C ILE A 146 24.82 -18.46 14.47
N ASN A 147 24.47 -19.64 13.96
CA ASN A 147 25.40 -20.72 13.66
C ASN A 147 25.63 -20.80 12.14
N LYS A 148 26.82 -21.14 11.71
CA LYS A 148 27.12 -21.48 10.31
C LYS A 148 26.76 -22.92 10.06
N PHE A 149 26.17 -23.21 8.91
CA PHE A 149 25.69 -24.54 8.55
C PHE A 149 25.73 -24.75 7.03
N ASP A 150 25.50 -25.98 6.58
CA ASP A 150 25.39 -26.32 5.16
C ASP A 150 23.93 -26.55 4.78
N ILE A 151 23.55 -26.18 3.55
CA ILE A 151 22.22 -26.40 2.97
C ILE A 151 22.33 -27.26 1.72
N GLU A 152 21.43 -28.22 1.58
CA GLU A 152 21.27 -29.04 0.38
C GLU A 152 19.83 -29.02 -0.09
N PHE A 153 19.64 -29.07 -1.40
CA PHE A 153 18.32 -29.15 -2.04
C PHE A 153 18.26 -30.40 -2.89
N GLU A 154 17.26 -31.25 -2.64
CA GLU A 154 17.02 -32.43 -3.48
C GLU A 154 16.44 -32.03 -4.85
N ASP A 155 16.62 -32.88 -5.83
CA ASP A 155 16.02 -32.73 -7.15
C ASP A 155 14.50 -32.74 -7.07
N TYR A 156 13.85 -31.79 -7.77
CA TYR A 156 12.41 -31.67 -7.76
C TYR A 156 11.72 -32.70 -8.66
N ASN A 157 11.01 -33.63 -8.04
CA ASN A 157 10.18 -34.64 -8.68
C ASN A 157 8.75 -34.56 -8.11
N PRO A 158 7.84 -33.75 -8.72
CA PRO A 158 6.55 -33.43 -8.13
C PRO A 158 5.67 -34.65 -7.89
N LYS A 159 5.17 -34.77 -6.68
CA LYS A 159 4.17 -35.77 -6.31
C LYS A 159 2.82 -35.47 -6.96
N THR A 160 2.00 -36.52 -7.13
CA THR A 160 0.62 -36.31 -7.57
C THR A 160 -0.16 -35.56 -6.51
N LYS A 161 -1.22 -34.81 -6.90
CA LYS A 161 -2.02 -34.00 -5.98
C LYS A 161 -2.52 -34.77 -4.74
N LYS A 162 -2.76 -36.09 -4.87
CA LYS A 162 -3.23 -36.94 -3.76
C LYS A 162 -2.12 -37.27 -2.75
N ASP A 163 -0.87 -37.31 -3.21
CA ASP A 163 0.28 -37.74 -2.42
C ASP A 163 1.04 -36.57 -1.81
N ARG A 164 0.62 -35.31 -2.08
CA ARG A 164 1.24 -34.10 -1.55
C ARG A 164 0.95 -33.91 -0.07
N LEU A 165 1.96 -33.56 0.68
CA LEU A 165 1.78 -33.11 2.06
C LEU A 165 1.21 -31.68 2.07
N GLU A 166 0.27 -31.43 2.93
CA GLU A 166 -0.23 -30.07 3.18
C GLU A 166 0.73 -29.28 4.10
N ASN A 167 1.26 -29.94 5.13
CA ASN A 167 2.16 -29.34 6.11
C ASN A 167 3.58 -29.86 5.93
N THR A 168 4.56 -29.02 6.22
CA THR A 168 5.97 -29.40 6.20
C THR A 168 6.27 -30.41 7.29
N GLN A 169 7.06 -31.42 6.96
CA GLN A 169 7.54 -32.45 7.90
C GLN A 169 9.06 -32.31 8.10
N VAL A 170 9.48 -32.37 9.34
CA VAL A 170 10.90 -32.33 9.72
C VAL A 170 11.30 -33.69 10.31
N THR A 171 12.33 -34.31 9.77
CA THR A 171 12.87 -35.59 10.23
C THR A 171 14.37 -35.43 10.48
N TYR A 172 14.86 -36.06 11.53
CA TYR A 172 16.29 -36.07 11.85
C TYR A 172 16.88 -37.43 11.45
N LEU A 173 17.87 -37.40 10.56
CA LEU A 173 18.55 -38.59 10.07
C LEU A 173 19.93 -38.68 10.74
N TYR A 174 20.21 -39.85 11.29
CA TYR A 174 21.48 -40.23 11.93
C TYR A 174 22.23 -41.15 10.98
N THR A 175 23.09 -40.55 10.15
CA THR A 175 24.02 -41.30 9.31
C THR A 175 25.42 -41.10 9.88
N ASP A 176 26.46 -41.09 9.10
CA ASP A 176 27.78 -40.58 9.43
C ASP A 176 27.81 -39.08 9.76
N LYS A 177 26.76 -38.35 9.33
CA LYS A 177 26.45 -36.95 9.70
C LYS A 177 25.05 -36.85 10.27
N PHE A 178 24.83 -35.86 11.13
CA PHE A 178 23.52 -35.53 11.62
C PHE A 178 22.84 -34.55 10.62
N ILE A 179 21.74 -35.00 10.02
CA ILE A 179 21.04 -34.24 8.97
C ILE A 179 19.62 -33.90 9.44
N LYS A 180 19.26 -32.64 9.33
CA LYS A 180 17.88 -32.19 9.44
C LYS A 180 17.24 -32.24 8.05
N TYR A 181 16.32 -33.16 7.85
CA TYR A 181 15.61 -33.37 6.60
C TYR A 181 14.23 -32.70 6.66
N VAL A 182 13.91 -31.85 5.69
CA VAL A 182 12.69 -31.05 5.64
C VAL A 182 11.94 -31.33 4.35
N GLU A 183 10.81 -32.04 4.43
CA GLU A 183 9.89 -32.19 3.30
C GLU A 183 8.83 -31.10 3.33
N VAL A 184 8.85 -30.22 2.35
CA VAL A 184 8.05 -28.99 2.30
C VAL A 184 6.62 -29.28 1.87
N GLY A 185 5.63 -28.83 2.66
CA GLY A 185 4.21 -28.98 2.38
C GLY A 185 3.67 -28.01 1.33
N ASP A 186 2.62 -28.43 0.61
CA ASP A 186 1.95 -27.66 -0.46
C ASP A 186 0.87 -26.72 0.09
N SER A 187 1.25 -25.91 1.08
CA SER A 187 0.35 -24.92 1.68
C SER A 187 1.12 -23.69 2.14
N ARG A 188 0.39 -22.60 2.45
CA ARG A 188 1.00 -21.42 3.05
C ARG A 188 1.68 -21.74 4.38
N SER A 189 1.03 -22.52 5.26
CA SER A 189 1.64 -22.98 6.52
C SER A 189 2.88 -23.84 6.26
N GLY A 190 2.84 -24.71 5.25
CA GLY A 190 4.01 -25.50 4.88
C GLY A 190 5.22 -24.66 4.47
N TRP A 191 5.00 -23.56 3.72
CA TRP A 191 6.07 -22.64 3.36
C TRP A 191 6.60 -21.85 4.57
N LEU A 192 5.72 -21.42 5.48
CA LEU A 192 6.12 -20.80 6.75
C LEU A 192 6.98 -21.75 7.60
N ASP A 193 6.56 -23.00 7.71
CA ASP A 193 7.27 -24.02 8.50
C ASP A 193 8.63 -24.37 7.88
N ALA A 194 8.75 -24.33 6.54
CA ALA A 194 10.04 -24.51 5.87
C ALA A 194 11.04 -23.38 6.22
N LEU A 195 10.58 -22.12 6.18
CA LEU A 195 11.41 -20.98 6.60
C LEU A 195 11.73 -21.06 8.10
N ARG A 196 10.77 -21.41 8.95
CA ARG A 196 11.00 -21.62 10.38
C ARG A 196 12.04 -22.70 10.61
N ALA A 197 11.97 -23.83 9.91
CA ALA A 197 12.94 -24.91 10.04
C ALA A 197 14.38 -24.46 9.72
N LEU A 198 14.54 -23.60 8.70
CA LEU A 198 15.83 -22.99 8.36
C LEU A 198 16.33 -22.05 9.47
N LEU A 199 15.46 -21.15 9.94
CA LEU A 199 15.82 -20.17 10.98
C LEU A 199 16.12 -20.87 12.32
N ASP A 200 15.32 -21.84 12.74
CA ASP A 200 15.57 -22.61 13.95
C ASP A 200 16.91 -23.35 13.86
N HIS A 201 17.26 -23.86 12.68
CA HIS A 201 18.57 -24.50 12.46
C HIS A 201 19.72 -23.49 12.60
N ALA A 202 19.55 -22.28 12.06
CA ALA A 202 20.55 -21.21 12.15
C ALA A 202 20.75 -20.67 13.57
N PHE A 203 19.67 -20.54 14.35
CA PHE A 203 19.70 -19.83 15.65
C PHE A 203 19.78 -20.75 16.89
N ASN A 204 19.20 -21.95 16.82
CA ASN A 204 19.00 -22.77 18.03
C ASN A 204 19.74 -24.11 17.99
N GLU A 205 20.18 -24.59 16.84
CA GLU A 205 20.71 -25.95 16.71
C GLU A 205 22.25 -25.99 16.58
N GLN A 206 22.91 -26.25 17.68
CA GLN A 206 24.39 -26.31 17.71
C GLN A 206 24.98 -27.62 17.13
N LEU A 207 24.20 -28.67 16.97
CA LEU A 207 24.68 -30.01 16.65
C LEU A 207 24.50 -30.44 15.18
N ASN A 208 23.62 -29.81 14.46
CA ASN A 208 23.32 -30.17 13.07
C ASN A 208 24.08 -29.28 12.11
N LYS A 209 24.95 -29.84 11.31
CA LYS A 209 25.72 -29.07 10.34
C LYS A 209 25.04 -28.95 8.99
N THR A 210 24.12 -29.82 8.64
CA THR A 210 23.48 -29.85 7.33
C THR A 210 21.95 -29.90 7.45
N ILE A 211 21.28 -29.03 6.71
CA ILE A 211 19.83 -29.10 6.49
C ILE A 211 19.54 -29.42 5.02
N VAL A 212 18.65 -30.38 4.78
CA VAL A 212 18.27 -30.84 3.44
C VAL A 212 16.79 -30.52 3.19
N PHE A 213 16.48 -29.85 2.07
CA PHE A 213 15.11 -29.56 1.68
C PHE A 213 14.66 -30.40 0.49
N ASN A 214 13.48 -31.00 0.62
CA ASN A 214 12.76 -31.72 -0.43
C ASN A 214 11.46 -30.98 -0.76
N PHE A 215 11.24 -30.61 -2.02
CA PHE A 215 10.06 -29.85 -2.49
C PHE A 215 9.04 -30.70 -3.27
N ASN A 216 9.16 -32.02 -3.29
CA ASN A 216 8.36 -32.90 -4.13
C ASN A 216 6.85 -32.82 -3.84
N SER A 217 6.46 -32.38 -2.64
CA SER A 217 5.06 -32.14 -2.30
C SER A 217 4.54 -30.78 -2.77
N VAL A 218 5.41 -29.80 -3.14
CA VAL A 218 4.98 -28.49 -3.64
C VAL A 218 4.46 -28.61 -5.06
N ARG A 219 3.32 -27.96 -5.36
CA ARG A 219 2.70 -27.97 -6.70
C ARG A 219 3.60 -27.33 -7.75
N SER A 220 3.41 -27.79 -8.99
CA SER A 220 4.17 -27.27 -10.13
C SER A 220 3.78 -25.83 -10.48
N ILE A 221 4.69 -25.16 -11.17
CA ILE A 221 4.44 -23.82 -11.72
C ILE A 221 3.21 -23.85 -12.65
N GLY A 222 2.37 -22.82 -12.57
CA GLY A 222 1.16 -22.69 -13.39
C GLY A 222 -0.07 -23.41 -12.84
N GLU A 223 0.06 -24.27 -11.79
CA GLU A 223 -1.13 -24.86 -11.14
C GLU A 223 -1.93 -23.77 -10.40
N ARG A 224 -3.26 -23.91 -10.42
CA ARG A 224 -4.18 -22.93 -9.83
C ARG A 224 -4.04 -22.83 -8.30
N ILE A 225 -4.05 -21.62 -7.76
CA ILE A 225 -4.13 -21.33 -6.32
C ILE A 225 -5.59 -21.15 -5.93
N ASN A 226 -6.12 -22.06 -5.09
CA ASN A 226 -7.46 -21.92 -4.54
C ASN A 226 -7.45 -20.93 -3.37
N GLY A 227 -8.38 -19.98 -3.36
CA GLY A 227 -8.58 -19.02 -2.27
C GLY A 227 -8.30 -17.57 -2.65
N PHE A 228 -7.03 -17.16 -2.74
CA PHE A 228 -6.67 -15.79 -3.14
C PHE A 228 -6.60 -15.58 -4.67
N GLY A 229 -6.69 -16.67 -5.45
CA GLY A 229 -6.62 -16.66 -6.91
C GLY A 229 -5.18 -16.62 -7.45
N GLY A 230 -5.05 -16.68 -8.79
CA GLY A 230 -3.79 -16.72 -9.50
C GLY A 230 -3.19 -18.13 -9.64
N THR A 231 -2.03 -18.20 -10.28
CA THR A 231 -1.28 -19.43 -10.56
C THR A 231 -0.07 -19.57 -9.64
N ALA A 232 0.29 -20.81 -9.34
CA ALA A 232 1.43 -21.12 -8.50
C ALA A 232 2.76 -20.77 -9.19
N SER A 233 3.69 -20.24 -8.42
CA SER A 233 5.08 -19.98 -8.85
C SER A 233 5.94 -21.28 -8.86
N GLY A 234 5.39 -22.41 -8.43
CA GLY A 234 6.14 -23.62 -8.23
C GLY A 234 7.02 -23.58 -6.97
N HIS A 235 7.92 -24.54 -6.85
CA HIS A 235 8.84 -24.66 -5.70
C HIS A 235 10.00 -23.67 -5.75
N GLU A 236 10.37 -23.21 -6.94
CA GLU A 236 11.61 -22.46 -7.18
C GLU A 236 11.64 -21.13 -6.41
N ALA A 237 10.51 -20.43 -6.28
CA ALA A 237 10.40 -19.20 -5.52
C ALA A 237 10.78 -19.39 -4.04
N LEU A 238 10.33 -20.50 -3.42
CA LEU A 238 10.68 -20.84 -2.04
C LEU A 238 12.13 -21.33 -1.93
N ARG A 239 12.59 -22.13 -2.88
CA ARG A 239 13.98 -22.62 -2.92
C ARG A 239 14.97 -21.45 -2.96
N ILE A 240 14.70 -20.44 -3.82
CA ILE A 240 15.52 -19.24 -3.93
C ILE A 240 15.45 -18.43 -2.63
N LEU A 241 14.26 -18.28 -2.01
CA LEU A 241 14.11 -17.59 -0.73
C LEU A 241 14.99 -18.25 0.35
N LEU A 242 14.88 -19.57 0.51
CA LEU A 242 15.65 -20.29 1.51
C LEU A 242 17.16 -20.20 1.26
N LYS A 243 17.57 -20.21 -0.02
CA LYS A 243 18.97 -20.02 -0.39
C LYS A 243 19.46 -18.60 -0.11
N ASP A 244 18.67 -17.58 -0.47
CA ASP A 244 19.02 -16.18 -0.18
C ASP A 244 19.17 -15.96 1.34
N VAL A 245 18.27 -16.49 2.17
CA VAL A 245 18.34 -16.39 3.64
C VAL A 245 19.55 -17.13 4.19
N TYR A 246 19.83 -18.34 3.68
CA TYR A 246 21.01 -19.10 4.02
C TYR A 246 22.30 -18.31 3.71
N ASP A 247 22.40 -17.74 2.51
CA ASP A 247 23.58 -16.97 2.10
C ASP A 247 23.79 -15.75 3.00
N ILE A 248 22.72 -15.00 3.31
CA ILE A 248 22.78 -13.83 4.20
C ILE A 248 23.33 -14.24 5.57
N ILE A 249 22.82 -15.34 6.15
CA ILE A 249 23.26 -15.82 7.47
C ILE A 249 24.72 -16.29 7.43
N ASN A 250 25.10 -17.06 6.40
CA ASN A 250 26.46 -17.58 6.33
C ASN A 250 27.51 -16.54 5.88
N GLU A 251 27.11 -15.51 5.13
CA GLU A 251 27.97 -14.38 4.78
C GLU A 251 28.10 -13.35 5.92
N CYS A 252 27.24 -13.37 6.93
CA CYS A 252 27.33 -12.45 8.06
C CYS A 252 28.71 -12.56 8.73
N PRO A 253 29.45 -11.43 8.89
CA PRO A 253 30.85 -11.49 9.34
C PRO A 253 31.01 -11.72 10.83
N ILE A 254 29.93 -11.67 11.60
CA ILE A 254 29.90 -11.86 13.05
C ILE A 254 28.85 -12.89 13.44
N GLU A 255 28.92 -13.38 14.67
CA GLU A 255 27.99 -14.39 15.21
C GLU A 255 26.57 -13.84 15.54
N ARG A 256 26.24 -12.65 15.09
CA ARG A 256 24.95 -12.01 15.33
C ARG A 256 24.52 -11.24 14.09
N LEU A 257 23.23 -11.30 13.74
CA LEU A 257 22.70 -10.50 12.66
C LEU A 257 22.82 -9.00 12.95
N ARG A 258 23.22 -8.25 11.94
CA ARG A 258 23.21 -6.77 11.93
C ARG A 258 21.87 -6.26 11.37
N SER A 259 21.62 -4.98 11.49
CA SER A 259 20.44 -4.31 10.91
C SER A 259 20.29 -4.57 9.41
N ILE A 260 21.39 -4.49 8.67
CA ILE A 260 21.43 -4.77 7.22
C ILE A 260 21.13 -6.24 6.90
N ASP A 261 21.58 -7.19 7.72
CA ASP A 261 21.28 -8.61 7.51
C ASP A 261 19.79 -8.89 7.76
N CYS A 262 19.19 -8.25 8.76
CA CYS A 262 17.74 -8.31 9.02
C CYS A 262 16.92 -7.69 7.89
N LEU A 263 17.35 -6.55 7.34
CA LEU A 263 16.77 -5.94 6.13
C LEU A 263 16.83 -6.93 4.96
N ASP A 264 17.99 -7.50 4.71
CA ASP A 264 18.23 -8.43 3.61
C ASP A 264 17.34 -9.68 3.70
N ILE A 265 17.19 -10.28 4.89
CA ILE A 265 16.30 -11.42 5.13
C ILE A 265 14.83 -11.03 4.83
N CYS A 266 14.34 -9.89 5.35
CA CYS A 266 12.98 -9.44 5.08
C CYS A 266 12.74 -9.16 3.59
N CYS A 267 13.72 -8.60 2.89
CA CYS A 267 13.64 -8.37 1.45
C CYS A 267 13.66 -9.68 0.65
N ALA A 268 14.45 -10.66 1.05
CA ALA A 268 14.46 -12.00 0.44
C ALA A 268 13.09 -12.69 0.62
N ILE A 269 12.49 -12.58 1.82
CA ILE A 269 11.13 -13.05 2.10
C ILE A 269 10.13 -12.39 1.15
N ALA A 270 10.17 -11.08 1.01
CA ALA A 270 9.27 -10.36 0.12
C ALA A 270 9.41 -10.76 -1.35
N LYS A 271 10.65 -10.98 -1.82
CA LYS A 271 10.94 -11.51 -3.16
C LYS A 271 10.31 -12.90 -3.35
N GLY A 272 10.33 -13.75 -2.33
CA GLY A 272 9.73 -15.08 -2.36
C GLY A 272 8.19 -15.08 -2.37
N VAL A 273 7.53 -14.00 -1.92
CA VAL A 273 6.07 -13.86 -1.94
C VAL A 273 5.62 -13.46 -3.34
N ILE A 274 5.65 -14.42 -4.26
CA ILE A 274 5.19 -14.22 -5.64
C ILE A 274 4.15 -15.29 -5.95
N ALA A 275 2.96 -14.86 -6.40
CA ALA A 275 1.95 -15.77 -6.93
C ALA A 275 1.81 -15.49 -8.44
N GLY A 276 2.22 -16.46 -9.27
CA GLY A 276 2.32 -16.24 -10.71
C GLY A 276 3.41 -15.20 -11.03
N ASN A 277 3.11 -14.26 -11.91
CA ASN A 277 4.01 -13.17 -12.28
C ASN A 277 3.73 -11.86 -11.51
N THR A 278 3.01 -11.93 -10.38
CA THR A 278 2.50 -10.76 -9.69
C THR A 278 3.11 -10.59 -8.31
N ARG A 279 3.71 -9.43 -8.07
CA ARG A 279 4.18 -9.03 -6.75
C ARG A 279 3.00 -8.67 -5.84
N ARG A 280 2.92 -9.30 -4.65
CA ARG A 280 1.89 -9.03 -3.63
C ARG A 280 2.46 -8.50 -2.32
N SER A 281 3.67 -7.97 -2.31
CA SER A 281 4.34 -7.49 -1.10
C SER A 281 4.61 -5.99 -1.13
N ALA A 282 4.46 -5.35 0.03
CA ALA A 282 4.95 -4.00 0.28
C ALA A 282 5.66 -4.00 1.64
N LEU A 283 6.89 -3.53 1.67
CA LEU A 283 7.72 -3.45 2.87
C LEU A 283 8.20 -2.04 3.12
N ILE A 284 8.39 -1.71 4.42
CA ILE A 284 9.20 -0.59 4.85
C ILE A 284 10.10 -1.03 6.01
N CYS A 285 11.38 -0.71 5.91
CA CYS A 285 12.36 -0.89 6.98
C CYS A 285 12.50 0.43 7.74
N ILE A 286 12.31 0.39 9.06
CA ILE A 286 12.59 1.53 9.94
C ILE A 286 13.88 1.21 10.72
N PHE A 287 14.87 2.08 10.61
CA PHE A 287 16.17 1.91 11.22
C PHE A 287 16.62 3.15 12.00
N GLU A 288 17.56 2.99 12.94
CA GLU A 288 18.02 4.05 13.82
C GLU A 288 18.79 5.13 13.06
N GLU A 289 18.73 6.36 13.56
CA GLU A 289 19.54 7.48 13.10
C GLU A 289 21.03 7.15 13.12
N GLY A 290 21.67 7.27 11.95
CA GLY A 290 23.10 7.05 11.78
C GLY A 290 23.49 5.59 11.53
N ASP A 291 22.56 4.69 11.26
CA ASP A 291 22.87 3.36 10.73
C ASP A 291 23.19 3.45 9.23
N ASP A 292 24.43 3.71 8.93
CA ASP A 292 24.94 3.88 7.57
C ASP A 292 24.89 2.59 6.73
N LEU A 293 24.86 1.40 7.37
CA LEU A 293 24.73 0.14 6.64
C LEU A 293 23.38 0.06 5.93
N VAL A 294 22.31 0.40 6.64
CA VAL A 294 20.95 0.39 6.06
C VAL A 294 20.71 1.62 5.20
N ALA A 295 21.17 2.79 5.62
CA ALA A 295 21.00 4.03 4.85
C ALA A 295 21.60 3.93 3.44
N ASN A 296 22.75 3.28 3.29
CA ASN A 296 23.43 3.11 2.01
C ASN A 296 23.09 1.78 1.28
N ALA A 297 22.13 1.02 1.79
CA ALA A 297 21.83 -0.33 1.27
C ALA A 297 21.51 -0.40 -0.23
N LYS A 298 21.03 0.68 -0.82
CA LYS A 298 20.63 0.77 -2.23
C LYS A 298 21.53 1.66 -3.11
N VAL A 299 22.54 2.29 -2.50
CA VAL A 299 23.48 3.13 -3.27
C VAL A 299 24.21 2.25 -4.29
N ASN A 300 24.20 2.65 -5.55
CA ASN A 300 24.80 1.93 -6.68
C ASN A 300 24.31 0.47 -6.83
N LEU A 301 23.10 0.17 -6.35
CA LEU A 301 22.59 -1.22 -6.35
C LEU A 301 22.55 -1.87 -7.74
N PHE A 302 22.33 -1.09 -8.78
CA PHE A 302 22.24 -1.57 -10.16
C PHE A 302 23.57 -1.50 -10.93
N ASP A 303 24.49 -0.65 -10.48
CA ASP A 303 25.76 -0.39 -11.18
C ASP A 303 26.91 -1.22 -10.63
N ASP A 304 26.87 -1.60 -9.34
CA ASP A 304 27.92 -2.41 -8.70
C ASP A 304 27.61 -3.90 -8.88
N LEU A 305 28.46 -4.58 -9.66
CA LEU A 305 28.37 -6.03 -9.89
C LEU A 305 28.43 -6.87 -8.61
N LYS A 306 29.08 -6.35 -7.53
CA LYS A 306 29.13 -7.02 -6.23
C LYS A 306 27.76 -7.02 -5.53
N LEU A 307 26.88 -6.08 -5.87
CA LEU A 307 25.54 -5.99 -5.33
C LEU A 307 24.49 -6.72 -6.17
N LYS A 308 24.89 -7.33 -7.29
CA LYS A 308 23.96 -8.05 -8.17
C LYS A 308 23.10 -9.09 -7.44
N ASN A 309 23.66 -9.78 -6.46
CA ASN A 309 22.94 -10.76 -5.64
C ASN A 309 22.01 -10.11 -4.59
N LYS A 310 22.09 -8.80 -4.38
CA LYS A 310 21.31 -8.04 -3.41
C LYS A 310 20.12 -7.27 -4.03
N TYR A 311 19.76 -7.53 -5.30
CA TYR A 311 18.62 -6.87 -5.96
C TYR A 311 17.28 -7.04 -5.24
N TYR A 312 17.14 -8.01 -4.34
CA TYR A 312 15.98 -8.12 -3.49
C TYR A 312 15.75 -6.89 -2.58
N ARG A 313 16.77 -6.04 -2.35
CA ARG A 313 16.66 -4.80 -1.56
C ARG A 313 15.67 -3.78 -2.13
N ILE A 314 15.33 -3.87 -3.42
CA ILE A 314 14.26 -3.07 -4.02
C ILE A 314 12.86 -3.39 -3.46
N GLN A 315 12.71 -4.49 -2.73
CA GLN A 315 11.43 -4.92 -2.19
C GLN A 315 10.98 -4.08 -0.98
N SER A 316 11.89 -3.40 -0.31
CA SER A 316 11.62 -2.56 0.85
C SER A 316 11.84 -1.09 0.54
N ASN A 317 11.02 -0.22 1.13
CA ASN A 317 11.37 1.16 1.37
C ASN A 317 12.18 1.23 2.64
N ASN A 318 13.17 2.10 2.70
CA ASN A 318 13.96 2.28 3.92
C ASN A 318 13.70 3.69 4.47
N THR A 319 13.48 3.82 5.77
CA THR A 319 13.20 5.10 6.42
C THR A 319 14.03 5.23 7.69
N GLU A 320 14.81 6.31 7.77
CA GLU A 320 15.64 6.63 8.92
C GLU A 320 14.79 7.30 10.00
N ALA A 321 14.82 6.74 11.21
CA ALA A 321 14.11 7.26 12.37
C ALA A 321 14.97 8.28 13.09
N LEU A 322 14.78 9.55 12.74
CA LEU A 322 15.57 10.66 13.28
C LEU A 322 15.12 11.03 14.70
N GLY A 323 16.06 11.43 15.54
CA GLY A 323 15.85 11.75 16.95
C GLY A 323 15.95 10.55 17.88
N THR A 324 16.21 9.34 17.39
CA THR A 324 16.34 8.14 18.25
C THR A 324 17.48 8.25 19.26
N LYS A 325 18.47 9.07 19.03
CA LYS A 325 19.55 9.39 19.97
C LYS A 325 19.10 10.17 21.21
N HIS A 326 17.92 10.80 21.16
CA HIS A 326 17.39 11.69 22.18
C HIS A 326 16.17 11.14 22.92
N LEU A 327 16.00 9.81 22.92
CA LEU A 327 14.89 9.15 23.60
C LEU A 327 14.93 9.33 25.13
N SER A 328 16.13 9.40 25.73
CA SER A 328 16.32 9.65 27.17
C SER A 328 15.90 11.04 27.58
N GLU A 329 16.23 12.04 26.78
CA GLU A 329 15.85 13.44 27.02
C GLU A 329 14.34 13.63 26.88
N LEU A 330 13.74 13.05 25.82
CA LEU A 330 12.29 13.09 25.65
C LEU A 330 11.58 12.41 26.83
N ARG A 331 12.10 11.26 27.29
CA ARG A 331 11.55 10.56 28.43
C ARG A 331 11.56 11.43 29.69
N ALA A 332 12.72 11.98 30.01
CA ALA A 332 12.88 12.83 31.21
C ALA A 332 11.95 14.06 31.17
N TYR A 333 11.81 14.65 29.96
CA TYR A 333 10.89 15.77 29.77
C TYR A 333 9.43 15.39 29.98
N LEU A 334 8.97 14.27 29.41
CA LEU A 334 7.59 13.82 29.52
C LEU A 334 7.23 13.30 30.91
N GLU A 335 8.18 12.66 31.62
CA GLU A 335 7.99 12.25 33.01
C GLU A 335 7.89 13.46 33.98
N ALA A 336 8.67 14.53 33.69
CA ALA A 336 8.59 15.75 34.45
C ALA A 336 7.36 16.63 34.10
N ASN A 337 6.79 16.46 32.91
CA ASN A 337 5.66 17.27 32.39
C ASN A 337 4.56 16.34 31.82
N PRO A 338 3.88 15.54 32.65
CA PRO A 338 2.91 14.54 32.17
C PRO A 338 1.73 15.16 31.43
N ASP A 339 1.35 16.41 31.76
CA ASP A 339 0.24 17.16 31.18
C ASP A 339 0.73 18.24 30.20
N VAL A 340 1.90 18.04 29.61
CA VAL A 340 2.49 19.00 28.66
C VAL A 340 1.53 19.33 27.52
N SER A 341 1.44 20.63 27.17
CA SER A 341 0.66 21.06 26.00
C SER A 341 1.28 20.55 24.69
N LYS A 342 0.45 20.41 23.65
CA LYS A 342 0.94 20.04 22.32
C LYS A 342 2.02 21.02 21.82
N GLU A 343 1.81 22.29 22.03
CA GLU A 343 2.71 23.38 21.63
C GLU A 343 4.07 23.29 22.32
N ASP A 344 4.08 23.09 23.66
CA ASP A 344 5.32 22.99 24.43
C ASP A 344 6.10 21.70 24.10
N LEU A 345 5.40 20.60 23.87
CA LEU A 345 6.04 19.36 23.43
C LEU A 345 6.70 19.50 22.06
N TRP A 346 6.02 20.13 21.10
CA TRP A 346 6.62 20.37 19.78
C TRP A 346 7.81 21.32 19.84
N LYS A 347 7.74 22.35 20.67
CA LYS A 347 8.86 23.26 20.92
C LYS A 347 10.04 22.54 21.56
N PHE A 348 9.81 21.59 22.47
CA PHE A 348 10.86 20.74 23.03
C PHE A 348 11.49 19.84 21.96
N ILE A 349 10.69 19.18 21.12
CA ILE A 349 11.18 18.30 20.06
C ILE A 349 11.96 19.08 18.99
N ASP A 350 11.62 20.34 18.71
CA ASP A 350 12.31 21.16 17.73
C ASP A 350 13.80 21.42 18.06
N GLN A 351 14.19 21.25 19.33
CA GLN A 351 15.59 21.37 19.76
C GLN A 351 16.49 20.25 19.23
N PHE A 352 15.93 19.12 18.84
CA PHE A 352 16.63 17.92 18.37
C PHE A 352 16.61 17.76 16.85
N LYS A 353 16.47 18.84 16.13
CA LYS A 353 16.52 18.83 14.67
C LYS A 353 17.91 18.50 14.17
N PRO A 354 18.04 17.69 13.10
CA PRO A 354 19.33 17.42 12.48
C PRO A 354 20.01 18.69 11.98
N SER A 355 21.35 18.73 11.96
CA SER A 355 22.05 19.88 11.36
C SER A 355 21.82 19.96 9.84
N VAL A 356 21.97 21.15 9.28
CA VAL A 356 21.83 21.36 7.83
C VAL A 356 22.88 20.55 7.07
N GLU A 357 24.11 20.49 7.58
CA GLU A 357 25.22 19.74 6.98
C GLU A 357 24.90 18.25 6.93
N TRP A 358 24.37 17.70 8.03
CA TRP A 358 23.96 16.29 8.08
C TRP A 358 22.82 16.02 7.06
N LEU A 359 21.82 16.87 6.99
CA LEU A 359 20.73 16.74 6.04
C LEU A 359 21.24 16.80 4.60
N LYS A 360 22.14 17.74 4.27
CA LYS A 360 22.74 17.85 2.92
C LYS A 360 23.51 16.57 2.54
N GLU A 361 24.31 16.02 3.46
CA GLU A 361 25.02 14.76 3.19
C GLU A 361 24.04 13.59 3.02
N ARG A 362 23.01 13.50 3.83
CA ARG A 362 22.03 12.43 3.71
C ARG A 362 21.18 12.56 2.44
N PHE A 363 20.84 13.78 2.03
CA PHE A 363 20.14 14.01 0.76
C PHE A 363 20.96 13.64 -0.48
N LYS A 364 22.30 13.65 -0.44
CA LYS A 364 23.13 13.11 -1.52
C LYS A 364 22.89 11.60 -1.70
N VAL A 365 22.75 10.86 -0.61
CA VAL A 365 22.39 9.43 -0.64
C VAL A 365 21.01 9.24 -1.24
N VAL A 366 20.04 10.01 -0.78
CA VAL A 366 18.65 9.97 -1.26
C VAL A 366 18.55 10.32 -2.75
N ALA A 367 19.25 11.33 -3.20
CA ALA A 367 19.27 11.75 -4.60
C ALA A 367 19.81 10.65 -5.54
N ASN A 368 20.76 9.83 -5.04
CA ASN A 368 21.31 8.69 -5.79
C ASN A 368 20.38 7.46 -5.77
N ALA A 369 19.87 7.09 -4.59
CA ALA A 369 19.23 5.79 -4.37
C ALA A 369 17.70 5.85 -4.24
N GLY A 370 17.10 7.03 -4.09
CA GLY A 370 15.67 7.20 -3.76
C GLY A 370 15.31 6.77 -2.34
N ASP A 371 16.29 6.43 -1.51
CA ASP A 371 16.20 6.04 -0.11
C ASP A 371 17.41 6.60 0.67
N PRO A 372 17.30 6.78 1.99
CA PRO A 372 16.12 6.56 2.83
C PRO A 372 15.12 7.73 2.78
N GLY A 373 13.86 7.44 3.13
CA GLY A 373 12.94 8.44 3.64
C GLY A 373 13.30 8.82 5.08
N PHE A 374 12.66 9.87 5.62
CA PHE A 374 12.87 10.29 7.01
C PHE A 374 11.58 10.25 7.81
N THR A 375 11.69 9.90 9.10
CA THR A 375 10.63 10.07 10.07
C THR A 375 11.17 10.71 11.35
N ASN A 376 10.46 11.71 11.88
CA ASN A 376 10.74 12.31 13.19
C ASN A 376 10.17 11.39 14.27
N TYR A 377 11.03 10.52 14.82
CA TYR A 377 10.61 9.49 15.76
C TYR A 377 10.13 10.08 17.10
N LEU A 378 10.75 11.18 17.56
CA LEU A 378 10.32 11.88 18.77
C LEU A 378 8.90 12.44 18.62
N ARG A 379 8.58 12.96 17.42
CA ARG A 379 7.24 13.45 17.12
C ARG A 379 6.22 12.29 17.09
N MET A 380 6.56 11.14 16.55
CA MET A 380 5.69 9.97 16.58
C MET A 380 5.37 9.53 18.01
N ILE A 381 6.37 9.52 18.90
CA ILE A 381 6.19 9.25 20.34
C ILE A 381 5.28 10.32 20.95
N GLY A 382 5.53 11.58 20.66
CA GLY A 382 4.72 12.70 21.14
C GLY A 382 3.25 12.63 20.72
N ILE A 383 2.98 12.25 19.46
CA ILE A 383 1.62 12.01 18.96
C ILE A 383 0.92 10.95 19.82
N LYS A 384 1.58 9.82 20.02
CA LYS A 384 1.02 8.71 20.82
C LYS A 384 0.85 9.11 22.28
N TRP A 385 1.83 9.81 22.87
CA TRP A 385 1.76 10.31 24.24
C TRP A 385 0.54 11.19 24.47
N LEU A 386 0.36 12.23 23.63
CA LEU A 386 -0.76 13.17 23.74
C LEU A 386 -2.11 12.45 23.57
N ALA A 387 -2.21 11.50 22.64
CA ALA A 387 -3.43 10.73 22.42
C ALA A 387 -3.77 9.84 23.63
N VAL A 388 -2.80 9.13 24.19
CA VAL A 388 -3.00 8.26 25.36
C VAL A 388 -3.40 9.11 26.58
N ARG A 389 -2.71 10.21 26.86
CA ARG A 389 -3.06 11.08 27.99
C ARG A 389 -4.46 11.64 27.86
N LYS A 390 -4.88 12.02 26.65
CA LYS A 390 -6.21 12.58 26.40
C LYS A 390 -7.32 11.53 26.49
N TYR A 391 -7.12 10.34 25.90
CA TYR A 391 -8.22 9.38 25.69
C TYR A 391 -8.11 8.13 26.56
N ARG A 392 -7.01 7.91 27.27
CA ARG A 392 -6.73 6.78 28.15
C ARG A 392 -6.07 7.24 29.46
N PRO A 393 -6.67 8.19 30.22
CA PRO A 393 -6.03 8.77 31.41
C PRO A 393 -5.69 7.72 32.48
N ASN A 394 -6.45 6.62 32.53
CA ASN A 394 -6.28 5.53 33.48
C ASN A 394 -5.50 4.33 32.91
N PHE A 395 -4.73 4.56 31.86
CA PHE A 395 -4.02 3.51 31.16
C PHE A 395 -2.84 3.00 31.99
N GLU A 396 -3.01 1.85 32.62
CA GLU A 396 -1.97 1.19 33.41
C GLU A 396 -1.22 0.15 32.57
N ILE A 397 0.01 0.47 32.20
CA ILE A 397 0.96 -0.48 31.60
C ILE A 397 2.19 -0.57 32.47
N LYS A 398 2.65 -1.80 32.72
CA LYS A 398 3.80 -2.09 33.59
C LYS A 398 5.09 -1.36 33.18
N ASN A 399 5.26 -1.11 31.86
CA ASN A 399 6.35 -0.31 31.30
C ASN A 399 5.81 0.67 30.28
N ILE A 400 5.23 1.75 30.77
CA ILE A 400 4.57 2.76 29.91
C ILE A 400 5.54 3.42 28.93
N TRP A 401 6.79 3.63 29.32
CA TRP A 401 7.78 4.23 28.42
C TRP A 401 8.10 3.32 27.24
N GLN A 402 8.29 2.02 27.48
CA GLN A 402 8.53 1.05 26.43
C GLN A 402 7.36 1.02 25.44
N TYR A 403 6.12 1.07 25.92
CA TYR A 403 4.94 1.14 25.07
C TYR A 403 4.95 2.37 24.14
N PHE A 404 5.41 3.52 24.61
CA PHE A 404 5.54 4.72 23.76
C PHE A 404 6.67 4.61 22.75
N CYS A 405 7.76 3.93 23.09
CA CYS A 405 8.86 3.67 22.18
C CYS A 405 8.63 2.50 21.23
N ASP A 406 7.68 1.59 21.55
CA ASP A 406 7.36 0.45 20.67
C ASP A 406 6.36 0.85 19.59
N ILE A 407 6.83 1.73 18.72
CA ILE A 407 6.08 2.25 17.57
C ILE A 407 6.83 2.03 16.27
N ILE A 408 6.08 2.02 15.20
CA ILE A 408 6.56 1.88 13.82
C ILE A 408 5.59 2.55 12.86
N THR A 409 5.92 2.63 11.58
CA THR A 409 4.99 3.02 10.54
C THR A 409 4.63 1.82 9.65
N ASN A 410 3.50 1.94 8.95
CA ASN A 410 3.15 1.05 7.84
C ASN A 410 3.97 1.40 6.56
N PRO A 411 3.98 0.55 5.51
CA PRO A 411 4.79 0.76 4.31
C PRO A 411 4.62 2.12 3.60
N CYS A 412 3.46 2.73 3.71
CA CYS A 412 3.20 4.06 3.14
C CYS A 412 3.42 5.20 4.14
N SER A 413 3.81 4.89 5.36
CA SER A 413 4.15 5.84 6.43
C SER A 413 3.05 6.83 6.84
N GLU A 414 1.76 6.46 6.70
CA GLU A 414 0.66 7.32 7.13
C GLU A 414 0.13 7.01 8.53
N ILE A 415 0.45 5.84 9.12
CA ILE A 415 -0.08 5.40 10.40
C ILE A 415 1.03 5.20 11.43
N VAL A 416 0.86 5.75 12.62
CA VAL A 416 1.67 5.43 13.80
C VAL A 416 1.12 4.14 14.41
N LEU A 417 1.83 3.03 14.20
CA LEU A 417 1.46 1.70 14.69
C LEU A 417 2.21 1.37 15.97
N SER A 418 1.55 0.71 16.91
CA SER A 418 2.24 0.08 18.06
C SER A 418 2.70 -1.33 17.71
N ILE A 419 3.89 -1.68 18.14
CA ILE A 419 4.51 -3.00 17.91
C ILE A 419 4.07 -4.02 18.95
N GLY A 420 3.34 -3.62 19.94
CA GLY A 420 2.84 -4.51 20.96
C GLY A 420 2.35 -3.77 22.17
N TYR A 421 1.18 -4.19 22.63
CA TYR A 421 0.51 -3.57 23.74
C TYR A 421 1.15 -3.91 25.10
N LYS A 422 1.77 -5.09 25.23
CA LYS A 422 2.24 -5.59 26.53
C LYS A 422 3.74 -5.80 26.62
N ASP A 423 4.40 -6.26 25.57
CA ASP A 423 5.78 -6.77 25.66
C ASP A 423 6.64 -6.49 24.40
N GLY A 424 6.20 -5.62 23.52
CA GLY A 424 6.91 -5.30 22.27
C GLY A 424 6.94 -6.43 21.22
N LYS A 425 6.17 -7.51 21.44
CA LYS A 425 6.14 -8.69 20.57
C LYS A 425 4.88 -8.77 19.70
N GLY A 426 3.98 -7.81 19.81
CA GLY A 426 2.76 -7.76 19.03
C GLY A 426 2.97 -7.24 17.62
N VAL A 427 1.86 -7.21 16.90
CA VAL A 427 1.75 -6.65 15.55
C VAL A 427 0.71 -5.54 15.56
N GLY A 428 1.08 -4.37 15.07
CA GLY A 428 0.13 -3.28 14.84
C GLY A 428 -0.57 -3.45 13.50
N PHE A 429 -1.85 -3.07 13.45
CA PHE A 429 -2.65 -3.08 12.22
C PHE A 429 -3.36 -1.75 12.02
N CYS A 430 -3.61 -1.38 10.77
CA CYS A 430 -4.35 -0.17 10.44
C CYS A 430 -5.62 -0.46 9.63
N ASN A 431 -6.64 0.35 9.86
CA ASN A 431 -7.90 0.35 9.12
C ASN A 431 -8.03 1.65 8.36
N LEU A 432 -8.07 1.57 7.05
CA LEU A 432 -8.09 2.73 6.17
C LEU A 432 -9.45 2.88 5.49
N THR A 433 -9.87 4.13 5.32
CA THR A 433 -11.01 4.52 4.49
C THR A 433 -10.62 5.66 3.56
N THR A 434 -11.46 5.96 2.59
CA THR A 434 -11.19 6.99 1.58
C THR A 434 -12.41 7.86 1.34
N LEU A 435 -12.19 9.18 1.29
CA LEU A 435 -13.20 10.17 0.95
C LEU A 435 -12.64 11.11 -0.15
N PRO A 436 -13.27 11.20 -1.34
CA PRO A 436 -12.88 12.12 -2.39
C PRO A 436 -13.50 13.51 -2.20
N ILE A 437 -12.76 14.44 -1.59
CA ILE A 437 -13.30 15.76 -1.23
C ILE A 437 -13.69 16.59 -2.45
N ASN A 438 -13.05 16.39 -3.59
CA ASN A 438 -13.33 17.10 -4.83
C ASN A 438 -14.73 16.80 -5.39
N LYS A 439 -15.42 15.75 -4.95
CA LYS A 439 -16.80 15.42 -5.34
C LYS A 439 -17.85 16.22 -4.57
N PHE A 440 -17.48 16.91 -3.51
CA PHE A 440 -18.38 17.77 -2.72
C PHE A 440 -18.38 19.22 -3.19
N VAL A 441 -18.08 19.43 -4.47
CA VAL A 441 -18.08 20.75 -5.10
C VAL A 441 -19.35 20.92 -5.94
N ILE A 442 -20.20 21.88 -5.55
CA ILE A 442 -21.45 22.18 -6.23
C ILE A 442 -21.23 23.36 -7.18
N LYS A 443 -21.72 23.23 -8.40
CA LYS A 443 -21.75 24.35 -9.38
C LYS A 443 -22.78 25.39 -8.95
N ARG A 444 -22.38 26.65 -8.98
CA ARG A 444 -23.28 27.79 -8.85
C ARG A 444 -23.65 28.25 -10.25
N CYS A 445 -24.93 28.16 -10.59
CA CYS A 445 -25.44 28.58 -11.89
C CYS A 445 -26.16 29.93 -11.79
N ASN A 446 -26.19 30.70 -12.91
CA ASN A 446 -26.94 31.93 -12.99
C ASN A 446 -28.44 31.61 -12.96
N ASN A 447 -29.21 32.33 -12.15
CA ASN A 447 -30.66 32.15 -12.03
C ASN A 447 -31.41 32.39 -13.36
N ASN A 448 -30.84 33.23 -14.23
CA ASN A 448 -31.45 33.60 -15.53
C ASN A 448 -30.99 32.67 -16.68
N ASP A 449 -29.88 31.96 -16.50
CA ASP A 449 -29.38 31.00 -17.48
C ASP A 449 -28.81 29.78 -16.72
N LYS A 450 -29.61 28.73 -16.61
CA LYS A 450 -29.26 27.50 -15.90
C LYS A 450 -28.01 26.77 -16.45
N CYS A 451 -27.56 27.14 -17.65
CA CYS A 451 -26.34 26.59 -18.26
C CYS A 451 -25.06 27.37 -17.93
N ALA A 452 -25.19 28.65 -17.48
CA ALA A 452 -24.05 29.49 -17.17
C ALA A 452 -23.54 29.25 -15.73
N VAL A 453 -22.39 28.53 -15.59
CA VAL A 453 -21.71 28.35 -14.29
C VAL A 453 -21.03 29.67 -13.90
N ILE A 454 -21.44 30.27 -12.78
CA ILE A 454 -20.87 31.50 -12.22
C ILE A 454 -19.89 31.27 -11.08
N GLY A 455 -19.61 30.02 -10.73
CA GLY A 455 -18.65 29.65 -9.68
C GLY A 455 -18.95 28.30 -9.08
N TYR A 456 -18.25 28.03 -7.99
CA TYR A 456 -18.36 26.79 -7.23
C TYR A 456 -18.53 27.05 -5.74
N LYS A 457 -19.12 26.14 -5.01
CA LYS A 457 -19.17 26.15 -3.53
C LYS A 457 -19.00 24.73 -2.99
N LEU A 458 -18.58 24.64 -1.74
CA LEU A 458 -18.50 23.38 -1.01
C LEU A 458 -19.90 22.93 -0.56
N ASP A 459 -20.20 21.65 -0.70
CA ASP A 459 -21.31 20.97 -0.03
C ASP A 459 -20.84 20.52 1.36
N GLU A 460 -20.87 21.42 2.32
CA GLU A 460 -20.39 21.14 3.68
C GLU A 460 -21.23 20.06 4.37
N VAL A 461 -22.54 20.05 4.16
CA VAL A 461 -23.46 19.08 4.79
C VAL A 461 -23.20 17.67 4.26
N GLY A 462 -23.13 17.52 2.92
CA GLY A 462 -22.79 16.22 2.31
C GLY A 462 -21.40 15.75 2.69
N LEU A 463 -20.42 16.67 2.76
CA LEU A 463 -19.06 16.35 3.18
C LEU A 463 -19.02 15.87 4.64
N GLU A 464 -19.68 16.56 5.57
CA GLU A 464 -19.74 16.13 6.98
C GLU A 464 -20.35 14.75 7.11
N GLN A 465 -21.47 14.46 6.43
CA GLN A 465 -22.10 13.15 6.46
C GLN A 465 -21.17 12.05 5.94
N ALA A 466 -20.45 12.30 4.86
CA ALA A 466 -19.49 11.34 4.30
C ALA A 466 -18.28 11.12 5.22
N VAL A 467 -17.76 12.17 5.89
CA VAL A 467 -16.67 12.05 6.89
C VAL A 467 -17.13 11.19 8.08
N ARG A 468 -18.31 11.43 8.61
CA ARG A 468 -18.89 10.63 9.70
C ARG A 468 -19.08 9.18 9.28
N LEU A 469 -19.61 8.93 8.08
CA LEU A 469 -19.80 7.59 7.56
C LEU A 469 -18.46 6.85 7.37
N THR A 470 -17.44 7.50 6.80
CA THR A 470 -16.11 6.88 6.63
C THR A 470 -15.49 6.52 7.98
N THR A 471 -15.71 7.33 9.01
CA THR A 471 -15.28 7.04 10.39
C THR A 471 -15.97 5.80 10.94
N ARG A 472 -17.30 5.65 10.74
CA ARG A 472 -18.05 4.44 11.15
C ARG A 472 -17.54 3.20 10.42
N ILE A 473 -17.34 3.28 9.11
CA ILE A 473 -16.80 2.16 8.31
C ILE A 473 -15.45 1.68 8.88
N ALA A 474 -14.53 2.60 9.17
CA ALA A 474 -13.24 2.28 9.76
C ALA A 474 -13.37 1.66 11.16
N LEU A 475 -14.22 2.23 12.01
CA LEU A 475 -14.41 1.72 13.38
C LEU A 475 -14.98 0.29 13.38
N ARG A 476 -15.96 -0.02 12.52
CA ARG A 476 -16.49 -1.39 12.37
C ARG A 476 -15.41 -2.38 12.01
N GLN A 477 -14.47 -2.01 11.14
CA GLN A 477 -13.34 -2.87 10.75
C GLN A 477 -12.47 -3.29 11.94
N THR A 478 -12.45 -2.52 13.05
CA THR A 478 -11.71 -2.88 14.27
C THR A 478 -12.34 -4.04 15.06
N PHE A 479 -13.52 -4.50 14.66
CA PHE A 479 -14.18 -5.67 15.26
C PHE A 479 -13.72 -7.00 14.66
N VAL A 480 -12.94 -6.98 13.58
CA VAL A 480 -12.32 -8.19 13.04
C VAL A 480 -11.49 -8.84 14.15
N THR A 481 -11.75 -10.11 14.42
CA THR A 481 -11.00 -10.90 15.41
C THR A 481 -9.95 -11.74 14.70
N MET A 482 -8.73 -11.69 15.18
CA MET A 482 -7.61 -12.45 14.63
C MET A 482 -7.32 -13.71 15.46
N PRO A 483 -6.77 -14.76 14.83
CA PRO A 483 -6.65 -16.07 15.48
C PRO A 483 -5.59 -16.13 16.58
N ARG A 484 -4.67 -15.16 16.62
CA ARG A 484 -3.57 -15.13 17.61
C ARG A 484 -3.60 -13.82 18.40
N ALA A 485 -3.42 -13.90 19.72
CA ALA A 485 -3.44 -12.76 20.61
C ALA A 485 -2.41 -11.67 20.23
N GLU A 486 -1.22 -12.06 19.80
CA GLU A 486 -0.18 -11.13 19.35
C GLU A 486 -0.61 -10.26 18.14
N LEU A 487 -1.55 -10.75 17.32
CA LEU A 487 -2.13 -10.01 16.21
C LEU A 487 -3.35 -9.18 16.64
N ASP A 488 -4.11 -9.64 17.63
CA ASP A 488 -5.43 -9.13 17.99
C ASP A 488 -5.40 -8.09 19.12
N ASP A 489 -4.54 -8.31 20.14
CA ASP A 489 -4.53 -7.53 21.37
C ASP A 489 -4.25 -6.04 21.13
N THR A 490 -3.21 -5.72 20.35
CA THR A 490 -2.81 -4.34 20.05
C THR A 490 -3.89 -3.61 19.26
N GLN A 491 -4.42 -4.28 18.24
CA GLN A 491 -5.45 -3.73 17.36
C GLN A 491 -6.72 -3.39 18.15
N LYS A 492 -7.16 -4.26 19.04
CA LYS A 492 -8.35 -4.03 19.88
C LYS A 492 -8.13 -3.00 20.97
N ALA A 493 -6.94 -2.94 21.57
CA ALA A 493 -6.61 -1.97 22.60
C ALA A 493 -6.56 -0.53 22.09
N GLU A 494 -6.04 -0.33 20.90
CA GLU A 494 -5.84 1.00 20.31
C GLU A 494 -6.93 1.40 19.31
N ARG A 495 -7.54 0.44 18.61
CA ARG A 495 -8.56 0.62 17.57
C ARG A 495 -8.20 1.73 16.57
N LEU A 496 -6.94 1.75 16.11
CA LEU A 496 -6.44 2.79 15.20
C LEU A 496 -7.28 2.86 13.93
N LEU A 497 -7.66 4.06 13.53
CA LEU A 497 -8.36 4.34 12.28
C LEU A 497 -7.46 5.16 11.36
N GLY A 498 -7.71 5.07 10.06
CA GLY A 498 -7.08 5.90 9.06
C GLY A 498 -8.14 6.50 8.13
N VAL A 499 -8.89 7.49 8.64
CA VAL A 499 -9.82 8.28 7.83
C VAL A 499 -9.01 9.20 6.94
N SER A 500 -8.94 8.87 5.65
CA SER A 500 -8.14 9.59 4.68
C SER A 500 -9.02 10.32 3.67
N VAL A 501 -8.68 11.56 3.41
CA VAL A 501 -9.33 12.39 2.40
C VAL A 501 -8.35 12.58 1.24
N THR A 502 -8.85 12.51 0.01
CA THR A 502 -8.08 12.67 -1.23
C THR A 502 -8.72 13.73 -2.13
N GLY A 503 -7.96 14.26 -3.11
CA GLY A 503 -8.46 15.32 -3.98
C GLY A 503 -8.37 16.73 -3.39
N TRP A 504 -7.52 16.92 -2.38
CA TRP A 504 -7.38 18.21 -1.69
C TRP A 504 -6.91 19.34 -2.62
N ILE A 505 -5.87 19.07 -3.42
CA ILE A 505 -5.30 20.10 -4.30
C ILE A 505 -6.31 20.52 -5.37
N GLN A 506 -7.06 19.57 -5.92
CA GLN A 506 -8.15 19.86 -6.86
C GLN A 506 -9.25 20.71 -6.22
N LEU A 507 -9.64 20.40 -4.98
CA LEU A 507 -10.62 21.22 -4.25
C LEU A 507 -10.12 22.63 -4.02
N PHE A 508 -8.89 22.78 -3.50
CA PHE A 508 -8.32 24.10 -3.17
C PHE A 508 -8.25 24.99 -4.40
N ALA A 509 -7.77 24.44 -5.52
CA ALA A 509 -7.73 25.17 -6.78
C ALA A 509 -9.11 25.53 -7.29
N LYS A 510 -10.08 24.60 -7.22
CA LYS A 510 -11.42 24.81 -7.78
C LYS A 510 -12.24 25.83 -7.01
N LEU A 511 -12.03 25.92 -5.70
CA LEU A 511 -12.73 26.88 -4.82
C LEU A 511 -11.92 28.15 -4.58
N ASP A 512 -10.69 28.22 -5.11
CA ASP A 512 -9.75 29.35 -4.90
C ASP A 512 -9.56 29.70 -3.41
N LEU A 513 -9.36 28.65 -2.59
CA LEU A 513 -9.25 28.83 -1.15
C LEU A 513 -7.89 29.42 -0.74
N SER A 514 -7.91 30.47 0.06
CA SER A 514 -6.71 30.96 0.74
C SER A 514 -6.13 29.92 1.70
N TYR A 515 -4.85 30.03 2.05
CA TYR A 515 -4.22 29.09 2.99
C TYR A 515 -4.95 29.02 4.35
N ALA A 516 -5.48 30.12 4.85
CA ALA A 516 -6.25 30.16 6.10
C ALA A 516 -7.55 29.36 6.00
N GLU A 517 -8.29 29.52 4.88
CA GLU A 517 -9.53 28.75 4.63
C GLU A 517 -9.24 27.26 4.45
N GLN A 518 -8.15 26.90 3.75
CA GLN A 518 -7.71 25.53 3.62
C GLN A 518 -7.42 24.89 4.99
N GLU A 519 -6.68 25.58 5.87
CA GLU A 519 -6.35 25.10 7.21
C GLU A 519 -7.58 25.00 8.12
N GLN A 520 -8.53 25.93 7.99
CA GLN A 520 -9.80 25.87 8.69
C GLN A 520 -10.60 24.64 8.26
N LEU A 521 -10.70 24.37 6.96
CA LEU A 521 -11.39 23.20 6.44
C LEU A 521 -10.73 21.89 6.89
N MET A 522 -9.39 21.81 6.89
CA MET A 522 -8.65 20.67 7.43
C MET A 522 -9.02 20.37 8.88
N LYS A 523 -9.02 21.41 9.75
CA LYS A 523 -9.39 21.28 11.16
C LYS A 523 -10.85 20.89 11.34
N GLN A 524 -11.73 21.41 10.53
CA GLN A 524 -13.16 21.11 10.56
C GLN A 524 -13.41 19.63 10.23
N ILE A 525 -12.80 19.10 9.19
CA ILE A 525 -12.94 17.68 8.79
C ILE A 525 -12.34 16.77 9.87
N ASN A 526 -11.16 17.10 10.40
CA ASN A 526 -10.59 16.36 11.55
C ASN A 526 -11.55 16.37 12.75
N GLY A 527 -12.15 17.54 13.04
CA GLY A 527 -13.12 17.67 14.12
C GLY A 527 -14.36 16.77 13.94
N TRP A 528 -14.94 16.71 12.74
CA TRP A 528 -16.07 15.84 12.43
C TRP A 528 -15.73 14.35 12.58
N ALA A 529 -14.56 13.93 12.08
CA ALA A 529 -14.11 12.54 12.19
C ALA A 529 -13.88 12.12 13.65
N ASN A 530 -13.21 12.98 14.44
CA ASN A 530 -12.95 12.72 15.84
C ASN A 530 -14.24 12.72 16.68
N ALA A 531 -15.16 13.65 16.44
CA ALA A 531 -16.48 13.68 17.12
C ALA A 531 -17.29 12.41 16.79
N GLU A 532 -17.27 11.94 15.55
CA GLU A 532 -17.95 10.70 15.19
C GLU A 532 -17.29 9.46 15.81
N ALA A 533 -15.95 9.45 15.92
CA ALA A 533 -15.25 8.38 16.62
C ALA A 533 -15.67 8.30 18.09
N ASP A 534 -15.84 9.44 18.77
CA ASP A 534 -16.35 9.50 20.15
C ASP A 534 -17.80 8.96 20.22
N LEU A 535 -18.69 9.47 19.39
CA LEU A 535 -20.11 9.12 19.40
C LEU A 535 -20.36 7.65 19.06
N TYR A 536 -19.72 7.16 17.99
CA TYR A 536 -19.99 5.82 17.49
C TYR A 536 -19.33 4.72 18.34
N SER A 537 -18.14 4.99 18.90
CA SER A 537 -17.53 4.05 19.86
C SER A 537 -18.35 3.92 21.15
N ALA A 538 -18.89 5.04 21.66
CA ALA A 538 -19.82 5.01 22.79
C ALA A 538 -21.10 4.24 22.44
N ARG A 539 -21.67 4.43 21.24
CA ARG A 539 -22.85 3.68 20.76
C ARG A 539 -22.59 2.18 20.67
N LEU A 540 -21.41 1.76 20.23
CA LEU A 540 -21.01 0.34 20.13
C LEU A 540 -20.48 -0.22 21.45
N ASN A 541 -20.39 0.59 22.50
CA ASN A 541 -19.85 0.23 23.80
C ASN A 541 -18.42 -0.35 23.72
N VAL A 542 -17.56 0.34 23.01
CA VAL A 542 -16.14 -0.01 22.86
C VAL A 542 -15.25 1.18 23.18
N GLU A 543 -14.00 0.90 23.45
CA GLU A 543 -12.98 1.94 23.60
C GLU A 543 -12.87 2.81 22.35
N ARG A 544 -12.81 4.11 22.58
CA ARG A 544 -12.62 5.10 21.53
C ARG A 544 -11.31 4.83 20.78
N PRO A 545 -11.26 4.95 19.44
CA PRO A 545 -10.03 4.89 18.66
C PRO A 545 -8.99 5.89 19.18
N LEU A 546 -7.75 5.45 19.36
CA LEU A 546 -6.70 6.31 19.88
C LEU A 546 -6.33 7.44 18.91
N LEU A 547 -6.21 7.13 17.63
CA LEU A 547 -5.93 8.07 16.54
C LEU A 547 -6.91 7.79 15.37
N VAL A 548 -7.32 8.82 14.63
CA VAL A 548 -8.43 8.72 13.65
C VAL A 548 -8.01 9.13 12.23
N CYS A 549 -7.43 10.31 12.05
CA CYS A 549 -7.19 10.90 10.74
C CYS A 549 -5.77 10.66 10.24
N CYS A 550 -5.63 10.32 8.95
CA CYS A 550 -4.35 10.23 8.24
C CYS A 550 -4.49 10.70 6.79
N ILE A 551 -3.39 10.82 6.08
CA ILE A 551 -3.39 10.92 4.62
C ILE A 551 -2.67 9.72 4.04
N LYS A 552 -3.38 8.88 3.31
CA LYS A 552 -2.80 7.77 2.55
C LYS A 552 -2.49 8.18 1.10
N PRO A 553 -1.60 7.46 0.39
CA PRO A 553 -1.15 7.86 -0.95
C PRO A 553 -2.22 7.67 -2.05
N GLU A 554 -3.26 6.88 -1.81
CA GLU A 554 -4.43 6.65 -2.70
C GLU A 554 -4.12 6.22 -4.15
N GLY A 555 -3.07 5.47 -4.39
CA GLY A 555 -2.66 5.12 -5.75
C GLY A 555 -3.79 4.55 -6.65
N THR A 556 -4.38 3.41 -6.26
CA THR A 556 -5.47 2.75 -7.03
C THR A 556 -6.82 3.40 -6.74
N GLY A 557 -7.08 3.79 -5.48
CA GLY A 557 -8.34 4.39 -5.05
C GLY A 557 -8.61 5.72 -5.76
N ALA A 558 -7.61 6.60 -5.85
CA ALA A 558 -7.73 7.89 -6.53
C ALA A 558 -8.16 7.73 -8.00
N LYS A 559 -7.66 6.70 -8.69
CA LYS A 559 -8.04 6.42 -10.10
C LYS A 559 -9.52 6.06 -10.23
N VAL A 560 -10.05 5.23 -9.32
CA VAL A 560 -11.48 4.88 -9.28
C VAL A 560 -12.35 6.09 -8.94
N LEU A 561 -11.82 6.96 -8.09
CA LEU A 561 -12.52 8.16 -7.64
C LEU A 561 -12.42 9.35 -8.60
N GLY A 562 -11.48 9.30 -9.55
CA GLY A 562 -11.19 10.43 -10.44
C GLY A 562 -10.67 11.63 -9.66
N SER A 563 -9.79 11.40 -8.68
CA SER A 563 -9.23 12.44 -7.81
C SER A 563 -7.70 12.39 -7.82
N SER A 564 -7.04 13.51 -7.46
CA SER A 564 -5.61 13.52 -7.19
C SER A 564 -5.28 12.66 -5.97
N SER A 565 -4.07 12.12 -5.92
CA SER A 565 -3.63 11.18 -4.88
C SER A 565 -3.25 11.92 -3.59
N GLY A 566 -3.95 11.66 -2.50
CA GLY A 566 -3.65 12.21 -1.18
C GLY A 566 -3.50 13.74 -1.20
N VAL A 567 -2.30 14.21 -0.89
CA VAL A 567 -1.93 15.64 -0.87
C VAL A 567 -1.03 16.04 -2.02
N HIS A 568 -0.83 15.14 -3.00
CA HIS A 568 0.03 15.38 -4.15
C HIS A 568 -0.68 16.20 -5.21
N TRP A 569 0.10 16.98 -5.96
CA TRP A 569 -0.34 17.53 -7.24
C TRP A 569 -0.46 16.41 -8.27
N ASP A 570 -1.35 16.57 -9.24
CA ASP A 570 -1.41 15.65 -10.37
C ASP A 570 -0.11 15.70 -11.18
N TRP A 571 0.17 14.63 -11.92
CA TRP A 571 1.43 14.48 -12.67
C TRP A 571 1.64 15.62 -13.67
N ALA A 572 0.59 15.90 -14.46
CA ALA A 572 0.58 16.97 -15.45
C ALA A 572 -0.88 17.41 -15.70
N PRO A 573 -1.13 18.57 -16.36
CA PRO A 573 -2.47 18.96 -16.81
C PRO A 573 -3.12 17.93 -17.70
N TYR A 574 -2.37 17.41 -18.68
CA TYR A 574 -2.75 16.31 -19.57
C TYR A 574 -1.64 15.26 -19.56
N TYR A 575 -2.02 14.00 -19.38
CA TYR A 575 -1.05 12.90 -19.37
C TYR A 575 -1.67 11.58 -19.81
N ILE A 576 -0.82 10.65 -20.25
CA ILE A 576 -1.17 9.25 -20.45
C ILE A 576 -0.94 8.52 -19.13
N ASN A 577 -1.94 7.79 -18.66
CA ASN A 577 -1.78 6.80 -17.58
C ASN A 577 -1.70 5.41 -18.19
N ARG A 578 -0.60 4.68 -17.95
CA ARG A 578 -0.40 3.33 -18.45
C ARG A 578 -0.76 2.29 -17.42
N ILE A 579 -1.52 1.28 -17.85
CA ILE A 579 -1.88 0.13 -17.04
C ILE A 579 -1.37 -1.13 -17.73
N GLN A 580 -0.49 -1.86 -17.05
CA GLN A 580 0.03 -3.13 -17.54
C GLN A 580 -1.00 -4.26 -17.33
N MET A 581 -1.20 -5.09 -18.35
CA MET A 581 -2.06 -6.28 -18.31
C MET A 581 -1.38 -7.44 -19.03
N GLY A 582 -1.66 -8.68 -18.61
CA GLY A 582 -1.28 -9.86 -19.39
C GLY A 582 -1.97 -9.85 -20.74
N ALA A 583 -1.25 -10.13 -21.82
CA ALA A 583 -1.84 -10.12 -23.16
C ALA A 583 -2.99 -11.15 -23.33
N ASN A 584 -2.93 -12.23 -22.56
CA ASN A 584 -3.98 -13.27 -22.56
C ASN A 584 -5.19 -12.96 -21.65
N ASP A 585 -5.16 -11.84 -20.91
CA ASP A 585 -6.26 -11.42 -20.04
C ASP A 585 -7.50 -11.07 -20.85
N ALA A 586 -8.68 -11.54 -20.43
CA ALA A 586 -9.95 -11.26 -21.09
C ALA A 586 -10.25 -9.75 -21.13
N LEU A 587 -9.93 -9.01 -20.05
CA LEU A 587 -10.09 -7.57 -20.01
C LEU A 587 -9.13 -6.87 -20.99
N ALA A 588 -7.87 -7.33 -21.10
CA ALA A 588 -6.92 -6.81 -22.10
C ALA A 588 -7.45 -7.02 -23.53
N ASN A 589 -7.95 -8.21 -23.84
CA ASN A 589 -8.56 -8.50 -25.14
C ASN A 589 -9.84 -7.67 -25.38
N THR A 590 -10.64 -7.43 -24.35
CA THR A 590 -11.80 -6.54 -24.44
C THR A 590 -11.38 -5.12 -24.81
N LEU A 591 -10.41 -4.56 -24.11
CA LEU A 591 -9.90 -3.19 -24.37
C LEU A 591 -9.28 -3.09 -25.76
N LYS A 592 -8.51 -4.09 -26.18
CA LYS A 592 -7.96 -4.15 -27.54
C LYS A 592 -9.06 -4.14 -28.62
N GLN A 593 -10.08 -4.96 -28.46
CA GLN A 593 -11.23 -5.00 -29.39
C GLN A 593 -12.03 -3.71 -29.39
N GLN A 594 -12.04 -2.99 -28.28
CA GLN A 594 -12.65 -1.66 -28.18
C GLN A 594 -11.79 -0.54 -28.79
N GLY A 595 -10.61 -0.85 -29.28
CA GLY A 595 -9.72 0.11 -29.92
C GLY A 595 -8.87 0.96 -28.97
N PHE A 596 -8.73 0.54 -27.69
CA PHE A 596 -7.82 1.24 -26.78
C PHE A 596 -6.37 1.12 -27.25
N SER A 597 -5.65 2.24 -27.17
CA SER A 597 -4.21 2.29 -27.43
C SER A 597 -3.44 1.39 -26.46
N TRP A 598 -2.47 0.65 -26.97
CA TRP A 598 -1.62 -0.21 -26.18
C TRP A 598 -0.23 -0.35 -26.83
N ILE A 599 0.74 -0.71 -26.01
CA ILE A 599 2.13 -0.97 -26.42
C ILE A 599 2.66 -2.18 -25.63
N PRO A 600 3.49 -3.06 -26.22
CA PRO A 600 4.15 -4.12 -25.46
C PRO A 600 5.02 -3.56 -24.34
N THR A 601 5.26 -4.34 -23.27
CA THR A 601 6.24 -3.94 -22.24
C THR A 601 7.63 -3.77 -22.83
N PRO A 602 8.54 -3.00 -22.18
CA PRO A 602 9.92 -2.87 -22.63
C PRO A 602 10.61 -4.23 -22.86
N TYR A 603 10.30 -5.21 -22.01
CA TYR A 603 10.81 -6.57 -22.14
C TYR A 603 10.30 -7.28 -23.40
N ASP A 604 9.01 -7.17 -23.70
CA ASP A 604 8.43 -7.79 -24.88
C ASP A 604 8.85 -7.04 -26.17
N LEU A 605 8.98 -5.69 -26.12
CA LEU A 605 9.54 -4.90 -27.22
C LEU A 605 10.97 -5.32 -27.55
N SER A 606 11.82 -5.58 -26.56
CA SER A 606 13.20 -6.02 -26.79
C SER A 606 13.29 -7.40 -27.45
N LYS A 607 12.26 -8.24 -27.30
CA LYS A 607 12.17 -9.51 -28.03
C LYS A 607 11.73 -9.34 -29.47
N VAL A 608 10.81 -8.40 -29.73
CA VAL A 608 10.31 -8.11 -31.08
C VAL A 608 11.36 -7.38 -31.89
N TYR A 609 12.10 -6.46 -31.27
CA TYR A 609 13.12 -5.62 -31.90
C TYR A 609 14.47 -5.76 -31.22
N PRO A 610 15.13 -6.94 -31.28
CA PRO A 610 16.30 -7.25 -30.46
C PRO A 610 17.60 -6.51 -30.85
N THR A 611 17.61 -5.80 -31.99
CA THR A 611 18.82 -5.15 -32.55
C THR A 611 18.87 -3.63 -32.34
N VAL A 612 17.83 -3.06 -31.70
CA VAL A 612 17.72 -1.61 -31.48
C VAL A 612 17.52 -1.30 -29.98
N ASP A 613 17.81 -0.07 -29.62
CA ASP A 613 17.49 0.38 -28.26
C ASP A 613 15.98 0.51 -28.03
N ILE A 614 15.58 0.65 -26.78
CA ILE A 614 14.15 0.66 -26.39
C ILE A 614 13.38 1.84 -27.00
N TRP A 615 14.02 3.00 -27.19
CA TRP A 615 13.37 4.17 -27.77
C TRP A 615 13.07 3.95 -29.26
N GLN A 616 14.03 3.39 -29.97
CA GLN A 616 13.88 3.01 -31.38
C GLN A 616 12.82 1.90 -31.52
N ALA A 617 12.80 0.91 -30.61
CA ALA A 617 11.80 -0.15 -30.62
C ALA A 617 10.37 0.39 -30.46
N ILE A 618 10.17 1.40 -29.58
CA ILE A 618 8.88 2.08 -29.43
C ILE A 618 8.44 2.75 -30.73
N GLU A 619 9.34 3.50 -31.39
CA GLU A 619 9.03 4.18 -32.64
C GLU A 619 8.73 3.17 -33.77
N LEU A 620 9.49 2.11 -33.88
CA LEU A 620 9.23 1.03 -34.85
C LEU A 620 7.86 0.38 -34.59
N PHE A 621 7.51 0.13 -33.33
CA PHE A 621 6.21 -0.41 -32.98
C PHE A 621 5.06 0.54 -33.37
N LYS A 622 5.21 1.84 -33.20
CA LYS A 622 4.22 2.85 -33.61
C LYS A 622 4.01 2.87 -35.13
N LEU A 623 5.04 2.52 -35.89
CA LEU A 623 4.97 2.44 -37.36
C LEU A 623 4.52 1.07 -37.89
N THR A 624 4.44 0.05 -37.03
CA THR A 624 4.05 -1.31 -37.39
C THR A 624 2.59 -1.38 -37.86
N PRO A 625 2.30 -2.06 -38.99
CA PRO A 625 0.93 -2.26 -39.46
C PRO A 625 0.02 -2.94 -38.43
N LYS A 626 -1.28 -2.64 -38.50
CA LYS A 626 -2.26 -3.17 -37.53
C LYS A 626 -2.27 -4.70 -37.46
N GLU A 627 -2.12 -5.37 -38.59
CA GLU A 627 -2.10 -6.83 -38.68
C GLU A 627 -0.91 -7.43 -37.95
N ASP A 628 0.27 -6.83 -38.11
CA ASP A 628 1.50 -7.27 -37.42
C ASP A 628 1.43 -6.94 -35.93
N ARG A 629 0.82 -5.81 -35.53
CA ARG A 629 0.58 -5.51 -34.10
C ARG A 629 -0.28 -6.57 -33.43
N GLU A 630 -1.27 -7.13 -34.15
CA GLU A 630 -2.10 -8.22 -33.61
C GLU A 630 -1.25 -9.45 -33.28
N LEU A 631 -0.30 -9.81 -34.15
CA LEU A 631 0.64 -10.89 -33.89
C LEU A 631 1.54 -10.60 -32.70
N ILE A 632 2.04 -9.37 -32.60
CA ILE A 632 2.85 -8.91 -31.47
C ILE A 632 2.06 -8.98 -30.16
N PHE A 633 0.79 -8.53 -30.14
CA PHE A 633 -0.08 -8.63 -28.96
C PHE A 633 -0.17 -10.08 -28.47
N ASN A 634 -0.50 -10.99 -29.39
CA ASN A 634 -0.72 -12.39 -29.07
C ASN A 634 0.55 -13.14 -28.64
N SER A 635 1.72 -12.65 -29.02
CA SER A 635 3.03 -13.19 -28.64
C SER A 635 3.64 -12.52 -27.39
N SER A 636 3.11 -11.38 -26.95
CA SER A 636 3.57 -10.66 -25.77
C SER A 636 3.13 -11.36 -24.49
N ASN A 637 3.97 -11.31 -23.47
CA ASN A 637 3.56 -11.73 -22.12
C ASN A 637 2.61 -10.70 -21.50
N ALA A 638 2.95 -9.42 -21.67
CA ALA A 638 2.16 -8.32 -21.13
C ALA A 638 2.22 -7.08 -22.04
N VAL A 639 1.17 -6.28 -21.96
CA VAL A 639 1.01 -5.04 -22.69
C VAL A 639 0.65 -3.90 -21.75
N LEU A 640 0.97 -2.67 -22.15
CA LEU A 640 0.62 -1.43 -21.46
C LEU A 640 -0.53 -0.77 -22.21
N PHE A 641 -1.71 -0.69 -21.61
CA PHE A 641 -2.80 0.12 -22.14
C PHE A 641 -2.64 1.57 -21.77
N GLU A 642 -2.88 2.47 -22.70
CA GLU A 642 -2.68 3.91 -22.60
C GLU A 642 -4.03 4.63 -22.45
N PHE A 643 -4.20 5.34 -21.34
CA PHE A 643 -5.42 6.08 -21.03
C PHE A 643 -5.12 7.58 -20.95
N PRO A 644 -5.72 8.41 -21.80
CA PRO A 644 -5.57 9.85 -21.71
C PRO A 644 -6.30 10.38 -20.48
N VAL A 645 -5.64 11.22 -19.71
CA VAL A 645 -6.16 11.84 -18.49
C VAL A 645 -6.07 13.37 -18.61
N ASN A 646 -7.17 14.06 -18.32
CA ASN A 646 -7.17 15.49 -18.06
C ASN A 646 -7.36 15.68 -16.55
N SER A 647 -6.35 16.18 -15.87
CA SER A 647 -6.41 16.42 -14.43
C SER A 647 -7.30 17.60 -14.03
N GLY A 648 -7.61 18.48 -14.98
CA GLY A 648 -8.31 19.74 -14.72
C GLY A 648 -7.48 20.75 -13.93
N MET A 649 -6.16 20.48 -13.75
CA MET A 649 -5.24 21.32 -12.98
C MET A 649 -4.31 22.11 -13.91
N ILE A 650 -3.90 23.29 -13.47
CA ILE A 650 -2.89 24.11 -14.15
C ILE A 650 -1.50 23.76 -13.60
N GLU A 651 -1.38 23.63 -12.27
CA GLU A 651 -0.15 23.24 -11.60
C GLU A 651 0.00 21.70 -11.58
N SER A 652 1.19 21.25 -11.84
CA SER A 652 1.56 19.84 -11.82
C SER A 652 2.69 19.58 -10.82
N GLN A 653 2.91 18.32 -10.47
CA GLN A 653 3.99 17.90 -9.58
C GLN A 653 5.36 18.40 -10.07
N GLY A 654 5.61 18.40 -11.37
CA GLY A 654 6.87 18.89 -11.96
C GLY A 654 7.03 20.42 -11.95
N SER A 655 5.92 21.18 -11.82
CA SER A 655 5.94 22.64 -11.77
C SER A 655 6.05 23.19 -10.35
N VAL A 656 5.83 22.36 -9.32
CA VAL A 656 5.84 22.77 -7.92
C VAL A 656 7.18 22.43 -7.28
N SER A 657 7.82 23.41 -6.62
CA SER A 657 9.10 23.21 -5.94
C SER A 657 9.03 22.22 -4.78
N ALA A 658 10.16 21.56 -4.50
CA ALA A 658 10.30 20.65 -3.35
C ALA A 658 9.96 21.35 -2.02
N SER A 659 10.37 22.60 -1.85
CA SER A 659 10.03 23.46 -0.69
C SER A 659 8.50 23.58 -0.52
N ARG A 660 7.77 23.91 -1.60
CA ARG A 660 6.30 24.04 -1.54
C ARG A 660 5.61 22.70 -1.24
N GLN A 661 6.13 21.60 -1.76
CA GLN A 661 5.64 20.26 -1.42
C GLN A 661 5.86 19.97 0.08
N LEU A 662 7.05 20.28 0.62
CA LEU A 662 7.33 20.13 2.05
C LEU A 662 6.37 20.99 2.89
N GLN A 663 6.20 22.28 2.58
CA GLN A 663 5.30 23.15 3.34
C GLN A 663 3.85 22.65 3.31
N ASN A 664 3.40 22.06 2.20
CA ASN A 664 2.10 21.44 2.14
C ASN A 664 1.98 20.26 3.13
N VAL A 665 2.95 19.35 3.15
CA VAL A 665 3.01 18.24 4.12
C VAL A 665 2.97 18.76 5.57
N LEU A 666 3.77 19.78 5.89
CA LEU A 666 3.81 20.37 7.24
C LEU A 666 2.46 20.96 7.66
N ARG A 667 1.72 21.55 6.72
CA ARG A 667 0.36 22.09 6.97
C ARG A 667 -0.63 20.99 7.29
N PHE A 668 -0.62 19.88 6.55
CA PHE A 668 -1.47 18.72 6.84
C PHE A 668 -1.11 18.04 8.16
N ASN A 669 0.17 17.90 8.46
CA ASN A 669 0.65 17.39 9.76
C ASN A 669 0.21 18.23 10.95
N THR A 670 -0.06 19.51 10.72
CA THR A 670 -0.47 20.44 11.79
C THR A 670 -1.98 20.50 11.97
N ASN A 671 -2.74 20.45 10.84
CA ASN A 671 -4.13 20.87 10.83
C ASN A 671 -5.15 19.74 10.54
N TYR A 672 -4.71 18.63 9.91
CA TYR A 672 -5.64 17.56 9.55
C TYR A 672 -5.36 16.23 10.24
N VAL A 673 -4.11 15.73 10.25
CA VAL A 673 -3.85 14.36 10.69
C VAL A 673 -3.68 14.24 12.20
N ASP A 674 -4.20 13.14 12.76
CA ASP A 674 -3.85 12.66 14.09
C ASP A 674 -2.62 11.74 14.01
N HIS A 675 -2.50 11.01 12.92
CA HIS A 675 -1.36 10.16 12.58
C HIS A 675 -0.31 10.93 11.75
N MET A 676 -0.16 10.57 10.48
CA MET A 676 0.87 11.09 9.59
C MET A 676 0.33 11.30 8.17
N VAL A 677 1.12 11.97 7.35
CA VAL A 677 0.86 12.20 5.93
C VAL A 677 1.79 11.30 5.12
N SER A 678 1.24 10.39 4.33
CA SER A 678 2.03 9.71 3.30
C SER A 678 2.33 10.69 2.18
N SER A 679 3.59 11.01 2.00
CA SER A 679 4.02 11.91 0.93
C SER A 679 5.39 11.55 0.39
N THR A 680 5.55 11.78 -0.91
CA THR A 680 6.84 11.77 -1.58
C THR A 680 7.11 13.17 -2.11
N ILE A 681 8.18 13.77 -1.65
CA ILE A 681 8.65 15.08 -2.10
C ILE A 681 9.65 14.84 -3.24
N THR A 682 9.33 15.36 -4.41
CA THR A 682 10.22 15.30 -5.56
C THR A 682 11.06 16.55 -5.66
N ALA A 683 12.38 16.39 -5.75
CA ALA A 683 13.33 17.50 -5.81
C ALA A 683 14.12 17.47 -7.13
N LYS A 684 14.31 18.62 -7.76
CA LYS A 684 15.25 18.82 -8.85
C LYS A 684 16.67 18.87 -8.30
N GLU A 685 17.66 18.71 -9.17
CA GLU A 685 19.06 18.64 -8.76
C GLU A 685 19.51 19.86 -7.94
N ASP A 686 19.01 21.03 -8.26
CA ASP A 686 19.33 22.31 -7.61
C ASP A 686 18.50 22.61 -6.34
N GLU A 687 17.52 21.77 -5.99
CA GLU A 687 16.60 22.02 -4.87
C GLU A 687 17.02 21.33 -3.56
N TRP A 688 17.94 20.35 -3.60
CA TRP A 688 18.28 19.52 -2.44
C TRP A 688 18.85 20.29 -1.26
N ASP A 689 19.76 21.26 -1.51
CA ASP A 689 20.37 22.07 -0.46
C ASP A 689 19.34 22.99 0.21
N ASN A 690 18.46 23.60 -0.59
CA ASN A 690 17.38 24.43 -0.06
C ASN A 690 16.37 23.59 0.76
N LEU A 691 16.09 22.36 0.32
CA LEU A 691 15.20 21.45 1.04
C LEU A 691 15.76 21.09 2.43
N ALA A 692 17.09 20.92 2.55
CA ALA A 692 17.76 20.68 3.83
C ALA A 692 17.63 21.89 4.77
N GLU A 693 17.84 23.10 4.24
CA GLU A 693 17.70 24.36 4.98
C GLU A 693 16.25 24.59 5.44
N GLU A 694 15.29 24.35 4.58
CA GLU A 694 13.85 24.42 4.87
C GLU A 694 13.44 23.44 5.97
N LEU A 695 13.88 22.19 5.90
CA LEU A 695 13.55 21.18 6.91
C LEU A 695 14.15 21.53 8.28
N HIS A 696 15.34 22.15 8.30
CA HIS A 696 16.01 22.64 9.50
C HIS A 696 15.41 23.94 10.03
N ALA A 697 14.69 24.74 9.21
CA ALA A 697 14.18 26.04 9.62
C ALA A 697 13.31 25.97 10.87
N GLU A 698 13.23 27.09 11.60
CA GLU A 698 12.50 27.18 12.87
C GLU A 698 11.05 26.67 12.72
N LYS A 699 10.62 25.86 13.65
CA LYS A 699 9.28 25.23 13.73
C LYS A 699 8.94 24.25 12.61
N ASN A 700 9.78 24.05 11.60
CA ASN A 700 9.49 23.09 10.55
C ASN A 700 9.74 21.65 11.02
N TRP A 701 10.85 21.43 11.74
CA TRP A 701 11.16 20.09 12.28
C TRP A 701 10.09 19.54 13.22
N SER A 702 9.59 20.38 14.12
CA SER A 702 8.51 19.99 15.02
C SER A 702 7.15 19.75 14.33
N ARG A 703 6.98 20.26 13.12
CA ARG A 703 5.80 20.02 12.26
C ARG A 703 6.01 18.82 11.32
N PHE A 704 7.26 18.46 11.05
CA PHE A 704 7.62 17.35 10.20
C PHE A 704 7.45 16.04 10.93
N THR A 705 6.68 15.09 10.37
CA THR A 705 6.54 13.75 10.92
C THR A 705 7.26 12.73 10.06
N ASN A 706 7.04 12.74 8.75
CA ASN A 706 7.67 11.82 7.80
C ASN A 706 7.55 12.34 6.38
N ALA A 707 8.46 11.91 5.52
CA ALA A 707 8.34 11.96 4.07
C ALA A 707 9.34 11.00 3.42
N ALA A 708 9.00 10.52 2.23
CA ALA A 708 9.95 9.98 1.27
C ALA A 708 10.42 11.11 0.36
N PHE A 709 11.60 10.96 -0.23
CA PHE A 709 12.18 11.95 -1.13
C PHE A 709 12.71 11.27 -2.38
N LEU A 710 12.51 11.90 -3.54
CA LEU A 710 12.97 11.39 -4.82
C LEU A 710 13.51 12.50 -5.71
N SER A 711 14.53 12.17 -6.51
CA SER A 711 14.93 13.03 -7.60
C SER A 711 13.82 13.11 -8.66
N TYR A 712 13.53 14.34 -9.12
CA TYR A 712 12.61 14.57 -10.22
C TYR A 712 13.31 14.24 -11.55
N TYR A 713 12.90 13.16 -12.19
CA TYR A 713 13.40 12.78 -13.52
C TYR A 713 12.36 13.15 -14.58
N SER A 714 12.69 14.09 -15.45
CA SER A 714 11.91 14.39 -16.64
C SER A 714 12.47 13.60 -17.84
N GLY A 715 11.78 12.56 -18.28
CA GLY A 715 11.94 12.05 -19.63
C GLY A 715 13.00 10.98 -19.92
N ASN A 716 13.73 10.45 -18.92
CA ASN A 716 14.83 9.49 -19.19
C ASN A 716 14.42 8.00 -19.20
N HIS A 717 13.17 7.68 -18.90
CA HIS A 717 12.69 6.29 -18.92
C HIS A 717 11.55 6.15 -19.93
N PRO A 718 11.65 5.18 -20.86
CA PRO A 718 10.58 4.90 -21.80
C PRO A 718 9.37 4.28 -21.09
N LEU A 719 8.17 4.63 -21.55
CA LEU A 719 6.91 4.03 -21.12
C LEU A 719 6.66 4.17 -19.61
N LEU A 720 6.91 5.36 -19.07
CA LEU A 720 6.55 5.68 -17.69
C LEU A 720 5.06 5.39 -17.41
N PRO A 721 4.69 5.04 -16.17
CA PRO A 721 3.29 4.85 -15.77
C PRO A 721 2.42 6.08 -16.01
N ASN A 722 3.00 7.28 -15.86
CA ASN A 722 2.40 8.55 -16.25
C ASN A 722 3.38 9.29 -17.18
N GLU A 723 2.89 9.78 -18.30
CA GLU A 723 3.67 10.53 -19.28
C GLU A 723 2.92 11.79 -19.67
N GLU A 724 3.54 12.95 -19.48
CA GLU A 724 2.95 14.23 -19.85
C GLU A 724 2.74 14.32 -21.36
N ILE A 725 1.58 14.81 -21.76
CA ILE A 725 1.21 15.05 -23.15
C ILE A 725 0.62 16.45 -23.33
N THR A 726 0.59 16.92 -24.56
CA THR A 726 -0.08 18.19 -24.88
C THR A 726 -1.59 18.01 -24.92
N GLU A 727 -2.33 19.10 -24.76
CA GLU A 727 -3.78 19.13 -24.96
C GLU A 727 -4.21 18.60 -26.34
N ASN A 728 -3.44 18.88 -27.37
CA ASN A 728 -3.71 18.40 -28.72
C ASN A 728 -3.65 16.87 -28.79
N VAL A 729 -2.60 16.26 -28.24
CA VAL A 729 -2.46 14.80 -28.17
C VAL A 729 -3.59 14.18 -27.36
N TYR A 730 -3.93 14.79 -26.21
CA TYR A 730 -5.07 14.36 -25.42
C TYR A 730 -6.36 14.37 -26.26
N ASN A 731 -6.64 15.47 -26.96
CA ASN A 731 -7.82 15.62 -27.79
C ASN A 731 -7.85 14.63 -28.98
N GLU A 732 -6.71 14.34 -29.59
CA GLU A 732 -6.56 13.32 -30.65
C GLU A 732 -6.87 11.92 -30.12
N MET A 733 -6.31 11.56 -28.97
CA MET A 733 -6.61 10.29 -28.30
C MET A 733 -8.10 10.19 -27.94
N MET A 734 -8.68 11.25 -27.39
CA MET A 734 -10.11 11.29 -27.06
C MET A 734 -10.99 11.21 -28.30
N ALA A 735 -10.56 11.81 -29.41
CA ALA A 735 -11.30 11.74 -30.69
C ALA A 735 -11.32 10.32 -31.24
N SER A 736 -10.27 9.54 -31.08
CA SER A 736 -10.21 8.14 -31.53
C SER A 736 -11.23 7.24 -30.84
N PHE A 737 -11.74 7.65 -29.67
CA PHE A 737 -12.76 6.92 -28.90
C PHE A 737 -14.19 7.44 -29.12
N ARG A 738 -14.38 8.61 -29.76
CA ARG A 738 -15.73 9.26 -29.88
C ARG A 738 -16.75 8.42 -30.64
N ASP A 739 -16.29 7.64 -31.61
CA ASP A 739 -17.14 6.82 -32.48
C ASP A 739 -17.31 5.39 -31.93
N SER A 740 -16.78 5.08 -30.77
CA SER A 740 -16.91 3.77 -30.16
C SER A 740 -18.21 3.68 -29.34
N GLU A 741 -18.87 2.52 -29.35
CA GLU A 741 -20.04 2.21 -28.49
C GLU A 741 -19.78 2.37 -26.99
N TRP A 742 -18.54 2.61 -26.64
CA TRP A 742 -17.97 2.72 -25.30
C TRP A 742 -18.02 4.13 -24.71
N VAL A 743 -18.30 5.15 -25.53
CA VAL A 743 -18.38 6.54 -25.06
C VAL A 743 -19.83 6.97 -25.10
N LYS A 744 -20.48 7.04 -23.94
CA LYS A 744 -21.79 7.67 -23.77
C LYS A 744 -21.62 8.98 -22.99
N ASP A 745 -22.18 10.08 -23.52
CA ASP A 745 -22.12 11.39 -22.86
C ASP A 745 -20.70 11.86 -22.51
N GLY A 746 -19.71 11.51 -23.35
CA GLY A 746 -18.30 11.81 -23.12
C GLY A 746 -17.61 10.97 -22.04
N LYS A 747 -18.25 9.90 -21.56
CA LYS A 747 -17.73 9.00 -20.53
C LYS A 747 -17.43 7.62 -21.11
N PHE A 748 -16.33 7.01 -20.66
CA PHE A 748 -15.93 5.66 -21.07
C PHE A 748 -16.60 4.60 -20.21
N TYR A 749 -17.08 3.56 -20.88
CA TYR A 749 -17.59 2.36 -20.23
C TYR A 749 -16.90 1.14 -20.81
N VAL A 750 -16.49 0.20 -19.97
CA VAL A 750 -16.06 -1.12 -20.44
C VAL A 750 -17.31 -1.91 -20.83
N ASN A 751 -17.29 -2.57 -21.98
CA ASN A 751 -18.36 -3.49 -22.37
C ASN A 751 -18.34 -4.73 -21.50
N GLU A 752 -19.13 -4.72 -20.45
CA GLU A 752 -19.24 -5.83 -19.51
C GLU A 752 -19.80 -7.10 -20.17
N GLN A 753 -20.62 -6.97 -21.23
CA GLN A 753 -21.13 -8.11 -21.98
C GLN A 753 -20.01 -8.79 -22.78
N LEU A 754 -19.24 -8.02 -23.56
CA LEU A 754 -18.09 -8.53 -24.30
C LEU A 754 -17.04 -9.13 -23.36
N LEU A 755 -16.78 -8.46 -22.23
CA LEU A 755 -15.88 -8.98 -21.21
C LEU A 755 -16.35 -10.34 -20.69
N ALA A 756 -17.63 -10.47 -20.33
CA ALA A 756 -18.19 -11.74 -19.86
C ALA A 756 -18.11 -12.85 -20.91
N GLU A 757 -18.34 -12.54 -22.19
CA GLU A 757 -18.19 -13.50 -23.29
C GLU A 757 -16.75 -13.98 -23.46
N LEU A 758 -15.77 -13.06 -23.36
CA LEU A 758 -14.35 -13.40 -23.46
C LEU A 758 -13.86 -14.17 -22.22
N GLU A 759 -14.35 -13.83 -21.03
CA GLU A 759 -14.09 -14.58 -19.81
C GLU A 759 -14.61 -16.01 -19.90
N GLN A 760 -15.82 -16.21 -20.44
CA GLN A 760 -16.39 -17.53 -20.66
C GLN A 760 -15.59 -18.36 -21.68
N LYS A 761 -15.12 -17.72 -22.77
CA LYS A 761 -14.25 -18.38 -23.77
C LYS A 761 -12.91 -18.79 -23.15
N ALA A 762 -12.31 -17.93 -22.35
CA ALA A 762 -11.06 -18.23 -21.65
C ALA A 762 -11.22 -19.40 -20.67
N LEU A 763 -12.33 -19.46 -19.91
CA LEU A 763 -12.65 -20.60 -19.05
C LEU A 763 -12.80 -21.91 -19.83
N ALA A 764 -13.49 -21.87 -20.98
CA ALA A 764 -13.67 -23.04 -21.84
C ALA A 764 -12.33 -23.56 -22.41
N ALA A 765 -11.35 -22.66 -22.56
CA ALA A 765 -9.99 -22.99 -23.01
C ALA A 765 -9.04 -23.35 -21.86
N ASN A 766 -9.54 -23.53 -20.62
CA ASN A 766 -8.75 -23.71 -19.40
C ASN A 766 -7.74 -22.55 -19.13
N ILE A 767 -7.98 -21.38 -19.69
CA ILE A 767 -7.23 -20.16 -19.40
C ILE A 767 -7.77 -19.58 -18.11
N ASP A 768 -6.87 -19.26 -17.19
CA ASP A 768 -7.22 -18.77 -15.86
C ASP A 768 -7.81 -17.36 -15.94
N ILE A 769 -9.04 -17.17 -15.44
CA ILE A 769 -9.72 -15.86 -15.37
C ILE A 769 -9.56 -15.26 -13.98
N ASP A 770 -8.85 -15.91 -13.08
CA ASP A 770 -8.81 -15.47 -11.70
C ASP A 770 -8.16 -14.09 -11.54
N ASP A 771 -8.89 -13.32 -10.83
CA ASP A 771 -8.61 -12.19 -9.96
C ASP A 771 -7.11 -11.88 -9.78
N VAL A 772 -6.45 -11.79 -10.89
CA VAL A 772 -5.08 -11.38 -10.93
C VAL A 772 -5.06 -9.87 -10.74
N ASP A 773 -4.41 -9.46 -9.68
CA ASP A 773 -3.58 -8.30 -9.75
C ASP A 773 -4.01 -6.99 -9.13
N LEU A 774 -3.99 -6.99 -7.80
CA LEU A 774 -3.71 -5.76 -7.04
C LEU A 774 -2.22 -5.34 -7.10
N GLY A 775 -1.35 -6.22 -7.63
CA GLY A 775 0.10 -6.04 -7.63
C GLY A 775 0.65 -5.06 -8.65
N ASN A 776 -0.04 -4.85 -9.76
CA ASN A 776 0.51 -4.08 -10.88
C ASN A 776 0.60 -2.56 -10.65
N ALA A 777 -0.10 -1.99 -9.67
CA ALA A 777 0.10 -0.59 -9.31
C ALA A 777 1.49 -0.31 -8.68
N CYS A 778 2.15 -1.35 -8.17
CA CYS A 778 3.50 -1.26 -7.59
C CYS A 778 4.57 -2.04 -8.38
N GLN A 779 4.25 -2.65 -9.51
CA GLN A 779 5.21 -3.50 -10.26
C GLN A 779 6.37 -2.74 -10.88
N THR A 780 6.25 -1.44 -11.08
CA THR A 780 7.32 -0.63 -11.67
C THR A 780 8.36 -0.14 -10.67
N GLY A 781 8.20 -0.43 -9.35
CA GLY A 781 9.02 0.19 -8.31
C GLY A 781 8.74 1.69 -8.15
N LEU A 782 7.97 2.24 -9.06
CA LEU A 782 7.47 3.60 -9.08
C LEU A 782 6.00 3.54 -8.67
N CYS A 783 5.73 3.53 -7.37
CA CYS A 783 4.42 3.94 -6.88
C CYS A 783 4.14 5.33 -7.46
N PRO A 784 2.90 5.68 -7.88
CA PRO A 784 2.57 7.05 -8.29
C PRO A 784 2.83 8.09 -7.19
N SER A 785 3.03 7.62 -5.96
CA SER A 785 3.52 8.37 -4.81
C SER A 785 5.05 8.21 -4.62
N ARG A 786 5.74 7.67 -5.62
CA ARG A 786 7.21 7.59 -5.70
C ARG A 786 7.65 7.85 -7.11
#